data_17806b449b54924d181070c237aeae61
#
_entry.id   17806b449b54924d181070c237aeae61
#
_cell.length_a   1.000
_cell.length_b   1.000
_cell.length_c   1.000
_cell.angle_alpha   90.00
_cell.angle_beta   90.00
_cell.angle_gamma   90.00
#
_symmetry.space_group_name_H-M   'P 1'
#
loop_
_entity.id
_entity.type
_entity.pdbx_description
1 polymer ?
#
loop_
_entity_poly.entity_id
_entity_poly.type
_entity_poly.pdbx_seq_one_letter_code
_entity_poly.pdbx_strand_id
1 'polypeptide(L)'
;MGAVVALVAVMIVGTFAVATPASAAGPRLKLSVLSSRADVVSGGDALIRVTVKGVEPRQVRVDVDGEDITGKLREGDRPNRLEALVTGLPEGDSTITAEAADDSGRPDRLVVTNHPAVGPIFSGPHQKPFICDTAHFKLAVGGTLGEPIDADCSVKTRVDYVYRNVHGEFRALPPDVTRPKDLAYTTTSTGENVPYIVRVETGTRDRGIYETSILHDPQTPEPDPWTRPDGWNERLVYKFGGGCPRGWYIQGRATAGVVDHGLLSRGYAVASSTLNVFGNSCNDLLAAESMSMVKERFVESYGRPAFTLGHGASGGAYQSHQIGDNYPGLVDGILVGASFPEVGFATIHTITDAWLLHRYFTETAPGRFTEEQQKAISGFGVWKTLPNLASAGRRIDPRVFCPAQLPVELRYHPQDNPDGARCDVYSHTVNVYGWDESGNAPRRPLDNVGIPYGLRALTRGDISVDDFLDLNDRIGGFDADANLIPERTEADLEATAIAYRTGRLLNGGGGLSRIPIVDYRDYQDDASGGDIHLRVHGFATRERLREANGRTDNHVMLTEERGHGGFNTDPATVAGRALSELDAWVTATAADSDPADSRLDRIARNRPQWLSDSCWTKGDAPQRIWEKQRPDTSGSRCAELYPVWPTPRLVAGGPLANDIVKCQVVDLGDTKVGARLTARQRDRAERVFPHGVCDWSRPGVEQQPLEGTWLKF
;
A
#
# COMPACT_ATOMS: atom_id res chain seq x y z
N MET A 1 84.57 19.00 -47.83
CA MET A 1 84.38 17.77 -47.01
C MET A 1 82.90 17.39 -47.12
N GLY A 2 82.70 16.29 -47.87
CA GLY A 2 81.41 15.94 -48.43
C GLY A 2 80.40 15.35 -47.41
N ALA A 3 79.17 15.67 -47.62
CA ALA A 3 78.03 14.98 -46.98
C ALA A 3 77.29 14.19 -48.10
N VAL A 4 77.20 12.90 -47.91
CA VAL A 4 76.45 11.98 -48.76
C VAL A 4 75.02 11.96 -48.31
N VAL A 5 74.10 12.32 -49.24
CA VAL A 5 72.63 12.20 -49.01
C VAL A 5 72.24 10.81 -49.56
N ALA A 6 71.69 9.95 -48.65
CA ALA A 6 71.08 8.68 -49.00
C ALA A 6 69.57 8.87 -49.11
N LEU A 7 69.05 8.69 -50.33
CA LEU A 7 67.58 8.58 -50.57
C LEU A 7 67.07 7.20 -50.15
N VAL A 8 66.15 7.16 -49.17
CA VAL A 8 65.39 5.93 -48.84
C VAL A 8 64.00 6.04 -49.52
N ALA A 9 63.80 5.18 -50.51
CA ALA A 9 62.46 5.03 -51.12
C ALA A 9 61.58 4.18 -50.24
N VAL A 10 60.50 4.76 -49.70
CA VAL A 10 59.43 4.05 -48.92
C VAL A 10 58.41 3.53 -49.92
N MET A 11 58.37 2.21 -50.10
CA MET A 11 57.26 1.55 -50.78
C MET A 11 56.02 1.51 -49.81
N ILE A 12 55.01 2.25 -50.16
CA ILE A 12 53.65 2.15 -49.46
C ILE A 12 52.94 0.93 -50.08
N VAL A 13 52.91 -0.18 -49.34
CA VAL A 13 52.05 -1.32 -49.65
C VAL A 13 50.66 -0.97 -49.10
N GLY A 14 49.78 -0.59 -49.99
CA GLY A 14 48.35 -0.36 -49.65
C GLY A 14 47.64 -1.69 -49.31
N THR A 15 47.43 -1.97 -48.04
CA THR A 15 46.53 -3.04 -47.61
C THR A 15 45.09 -2.56 -47.80
N PHE A 16 44.43 -3.08 -48.84
CA PHE A 16 42.99 -3.00 -48.95
C PHE A 16 42.38 -3.83 -47.82
N ALA A 17 41.92 -3.18 -46.75
CA ALA A 17 41.04 -3.80 -45.76
C ALA A 17 39.70 -4.11 -46.46
N VAL A 18 39.45 -5.37 -46.80
CA VAL A 18 38.12 -5.85 -47.16
C VAL A 18 37.26 -5.69 -45.93
N ALA A 19 36.37 -4.68 -45.94
CA ALA A 19 35.34 -4.54 -44.92
C ALA A 19 34.46 -5.80 -44.99
N THR A 20 34.64 -6.71 -44.05
CA THR A 20 33.67 -7.77 -43.81
C THR A 20 32.31 -7.10 -43.56
N PRO A 21 31.24 -7.44 -44.28
CA PRO A 21 29.92 -6.92 -44.00
C PRO A 21 29.59 -7.28 -42.53
N ALA A 22 29.26 -6.29 -41.74
CA ALA A 22 28.75 -6.52 -40.41
C ALA A 22 27.58 -7.51 -40.55
N SER A 23 27.73 -8.70 -39.98
CA SER A 23 26.68 -9.71 -39.96
C SER A 23 25.43 -9.01 -39.43
N ALA A 24 24.43 -8.82 -40.27
CA ALA A 24 23.15 -8.26 -39.84
C ALA A 24 22.64 -9.15 -38.69
N ALA A 25 22.51 -8.59 -37.50
CA ALA A 25 22.00 -9.34 -36.39
C ALA A 25 20.62 -9.86 -36.80
N GLY A 26 20.44 -11.18 -36.79
CA GLY A 26 19.16 -11.80 -37.16
C GLY A 26 17.95 -11.23 -36.40
N PRO A 27 16.75 -11.55 -36.84
CA PRO A 27 15.53 -11.10 -36.20
C PRO A 27 15.55 -11.32 -34.68
N ARG A 28 15.04 -10.34 -33.93
CA ARG A 28 14.87 -10.44 -32.48
C ARG A 28 13.43 -10.16 -32.13
N LEU A 29 12.81 -11.10 -31.49
CA LEU A 29 11.47 -11.01 -30.94
C LEU A 29 11.56 -10.96 -29.42
N LYS A 30 10.64 -10.23 -28.76
CA LYS A 30 10.54 -10.20 -27.31
C LYS A 30 9.08 -10.21 -26.88
N LEU A 31 8.68 -11.31 -26.24
CA LEU A 31 7.38 -11.48 -25.59
C LEU A 31 7.34 -10.78 -24.22
N SER A 32 6.17 -10.30 -23.86
CA SER A 32 5.87 -9.81 -22.53
C SER A 32 4.36 -9.86 -22.28
N VAL A 33 3.93 -10.08 -21.04
CA VAL A 33 2.56 -9.86 -20.60
C VAL A 33 2.40 -8.38 -20.28
N LEU A 34 1.26 -7.79 -20.65
CA LEU A 34 0.91 -6.40 -20.41
C LEU A 34 -0.10 -6.24 -19.28
N SER A 35 -1.00 -7.23 -19.10
CA SER A 35 -2.07 -7.18 -18.12
C SER A 35 -1.55 -7.42 -16.70
N SER A 36 -0.53 -8.29 -16.53
CA SER A 36 0.09 -8.62 -15.25
C SER A 36 1.55 -9.02 -15.42
N ARG A 37 2.14 -9.65 -14.42
CA ARG A 37 3.39 -10.41 -14.56
C ARG A 37 3.08 -11.78 -15.13
N ALA A 38 4.00 -12.36 -15.87
CA ALA A 38 3.81 -13.69 -16.47
C ALA A 38 3.55 -14.80 -15.43
N ASP A 39 4.11 -14.68 -14.24
CA ASP A 39 3.99 -15.66 -13.16
C ASP A 39 2.79 -15.44 -12.21
N VAL A 40 1.91 -14.46 -12.51
CA VAL A 40 0.73 -14.11 -11.68
C VAL A 40 -0.48 -13.75 -12.54
N VAL A 41 -0.61 -14.35 -13.71
CA VAL A 41 -1.81 -14.25 -14.56
C VAL A 41 -2.95 -14.97 -13.87
N SER A 42 -4.19 -14.47 -14.04
CA SER A 42 -5.37 -15.04 -13.39
C SER A 42 -6.61 -15.05 -14.28
N GLY A 43 -7.48 -16.02 -14.04
CA GLY A 43 -8.80 -16.08 -14.69
C GLY A 43 -8.79 -16.47 -16.16
N GLY A 44 -7.66 -16.92 -16.70
CA GLY A 44 -7.55 -17.54 -18.01
C GLY A 44 -7.29 -16.59 -19.18
N ASP A 45 -7.15 -15.29 -18.94
CA ASP A 45 -6.88 -14.31 -19.98
C ASP A 45 -5.53 -13.62 -19.75
N ALA A 46 -4.84 -13.20 -20.82
CA ALA A 46 -3.61 -12.41 -20.75
C ALA A 46 -3.46 -11.52 -21.99
N LEU A 47 -3.29 -10.23 -21.78
CA LEU A 47 -2.88 -9.32 -22.84
C LEU A 47 -1.37 -9.41 -23.02
N ILE A 48 -0.92 -9.88 -24.20
CA ILE A 48 0.49 -10.06 -24.52
C ILE A 48 0.97 -9.06 -25.56
N ARG A 49 2.29 -8.84 -25.58
CA ARG A 49 2.98 -8.02 -26.60
C ARG A 49 4.19 -8.76 -27.14
N VAL A 50 4.34 -8.73 -28.47
CA VAL A 50 5.59 -9.09 -29.17
C VAL A 50 6.26 -7.81 -29.67
N THR A 51 7.47 -7.52 -29.17
CA THR A 51 8.30 -6.44 -29.71
C THR A 51 9.18 -7.02 -30.79
N VAL A 52 9.11 -6.46 -31.98
CA VAL A 52 9.72 -6.99 -33.22
C VAL A 52 10.90 -6.12 -33.64
N LYS A 53 12.03 -6.75 -34.01
CA LYS A 53 13.19 -6.07 -34.58
C LYS A 53 13.85 -6.94 -35.65
N GLY A 54 14.07 -6.35 -36.82
CA GLY A 54 14.80 -7.01 -37.95
C GLY A 54 13.96 -7.97 -38.78
N VAL A 55 12.63 -7.98 -38.59
CA VAL A 55 11.64 -8.68 -39.42
C VAL A 55 10.39 -7.83 -39.49
N GLU A 56 9.62 -7.98 -40.56
CA GLU A 56 8.34 -7.28 -40.69
C GLU A 56 7.31 -7.85 -39.70
N PRO A 57 6.52 -7.02 -39.01
CA PRO A 57 5.51 -7.50 -38.05
C PRO A 57 4.57 -8.56 -38.61
N ARG A 58 4.12 -8.42 -39.85
CA ARG A 58 3.27 -9.41 -40.56
C ARG A 58 3.91 -10.78 -40.77
N GLN A 59 5.21 -10.91 -40.60
CA GLN A 59 5.98 -12.14 -40.72
C GLN A 59 6.26 -12.81 -39.35
N VAL A 60 5.58 -12.35 -38.31
CA VAL A 60 5.66 -12.96 -36.98
C VAL A 60 4.53 -13.95 -36.79
N ARG A 61 4.84 -15.14 -36.32
CA ARG A 61 3.90 -16.16 -35.86
C ARG A 61 3.93 -16.23 -34.34
N VAL A 62 2.79 -16.49 -33.75
CA VAL A 62 2.68 -16.70 -32.30
C VAL A 62 1.80 -17.90 -32.04
N ASP A 63 2.26 -18.79 -31.18
CA ASP A 63 1.50 -19.93 -30.69
C ASP A 63 1.44 -19.92 -29.14
N VAL A 64 0.44 -20.64 -28.61
CA VAL A 64 0.29 -20.99 -27.20
C VAL A 64 0.22 -22.49 -27.10
N ASP A 65 1.22 -23.12 -26.48
CA ASP A 65 1.33 -24.58 -26.36
C ASP A 65 1.20 -25.32 -27.72
N GLY A 66 1.63 -24.66 -28.82
CA GLY A 66 1.56 -25.17 -30.17
C GLY A 66 0.27 -24.85 -30.91
N GLU A 67 -0.71 -24.17 -30.29
CA GLU A 67 -1.91 -23.65 -30.97
C GLU A 67 -1.62 -22.28 -31.58
N ASP A 68 -1.76 -22.14 -32.88
CA ASP A 68 -1.50 -20.88 -33.60
C ASP A 68 -2.54 -19.80 -33.27
N ILE A 69 -2.08 -18.70 -32.69
CA ILE A 69 -2.88 -17.50 -32.39
C ILE A 69 -2.49 -16.29 -33.25
N THR A 70 -1.68 -16.48 -34.29
CA THR A 70 -1.18 -15.39 -35.16
C THR A 70 -2.32 -14.50 -35.70
N GLY A 71 -3.47 -15.10 -36.02
CA GLY A 71 -4.64 -14.37 -36.49
C GLY A 71 -5.31 -13.43 -35.47
N LYS A 72 -4.95 -13.55 -34.18
CA LYS A 72 -5.41 -12.65 -33.10
C LYS A 72 -4.51 -11.43 -32.90
N LEU A 73 -3.32 -11.40 -33.52
CA LEU A 73 -2.38 -10.28 -33.40
C LEU A 73 -2.94 -9.01 -34.04
N ARG A 74 -2.77 -7.91 -33.33
CA ARG A 74 -3.11 -6.55 -33.77
C ARG A 74 -1.88 -5.64 -33.61
N GLU A 75 -1.85 -4.53 -34.33
CA GLU A 75 -0.82 -3.50 -34.14
C GLU A 75 -0.97 -2.88 -32.75
N GLY A 76 0.15 -2.75 -32.03
CA GLY A 76 0.23 -2.11 -30.73
C GLY A 76 0.46 -0.59 -30.86
N ASP A 77 0.88 0.02 -29.78
CA ASP A 77 1.15 1.46 -29.65
C ASP A 77 2.31 1.99 -30.54
N ARG A 78 3.07 1.10 -31.18
CA ARG A 78 4.17 1.40 -32.12
C ARG A 78 4.20 0.40 -33.27
N PRO A 79 4.65 0.79 -34.47
CA PRO A 79 4.65 -0.08 -35.65
C PRO A 79 5.44 -1.40 -35.47
N ASN A 80 6.39 -1.44 -34.54
CA ASN A 80 7.19 -2.63 -34.25
C ASN A 80 6.67 -3.44 -33.05
N ARG A 81 5.41 -3.26 -32.66
CA ARG A 81 4.77 -3.97 -31.58
C ARG A 81 3.46 -4.61 -32.04
N LEU A 82 3.34 -5.89 -31.76
CA LEU A 82 2.13 -6.65 -31.96
C LEU A 82 1.55 -7.03 -30.60
N GLU A 83 0.23 -7.03 -30.48
CA GLU A 83 -0.47 -7.36 -29.24
C GLU A 83 -1.59 -8.35 -29.54
N ALA A 84 -1.87 -9.23 -28.58
CA ALA A 84 -3.01 -10.12 -28.62
C ALA A 84 -3.58 -10.35 -27.23
N LEU A 85 -4.90 -10.42 -27.13
CA LEU A 85 -5.58 -10.95 -25.95
C LEU A 85 -5.66 -12.47 -26.10
N VAL A 86 -4.83 -13.18 -25.36
CA VAL A 86 -4.90 -14.64 -25.20
C VAL A 86 -6.01 -14.94 -24.22
N THR A 87 -6.92 -15.84 -24.58
CA THR A 87 -8.07 -16.21 -23.75
C THR A 87 -8.15 -17.72 -23.61
N GLY A 88 -8.65 -18.18 -22.46
CA GLY A 88 -8.87 -19.59 -22.21
C GLY A 88 -7.58 -20.35 -21.83
N LEU A 89 -6.58 -19.67 -21.25
CA LEU A 89 -5.41 -20.31 -20.67
C LEU A 89 -5.85 -21.30 -19.58
N PRO A 90 -5.39 -22.55 -19.60
CA PRO A 90 -5.63 -23.50 -18.52
C PRO A 90 -4.92 -23.03 -17.24
N GLU A 91 -5.36 -23.49 -16.08
CA GLU A 91 -4.64 -23.29 -14.83
C GLU A 91 -3.26 -23.98 -14.88
N GLY A 92 -2.24 -23.28 -14.35
CA GLY A 92 -0.84 -23.70 -14.40
C GLY A 92 -0.07 -23.02 -15.54
N ASP A 93 1.01 -23.65 -15.95
CA ASP A 93 1.95 -23.09 -16.92
C ASP A 93 1.52 -23.35 -18.36
N SER A 94 1.54 -22.29 -19.18
CA SER A 94 1.44 -22.33 -20.64
C SER A 94 2.64 -21.65 -21.26
N THR A 95 3.12 -22.16 -22.39
CA THR A 95 4.24 -21.57 -23.12
C THR A 95 3.74 -20.80 -24.34
N ILE A 96 4.03 -19.50 -24.37
CA ILE A 96 3.80 -18.66 -25.53
C ILE A 96 5.10 -18.58 -26.33
N THR A 97 5.05 -18.89 -27.62
CA THR A 97 6.21 -18.82 -28.52
C THR A 97 5.96 -17.78 -29.61
N ALA A 98 6.95 -16.93 -29.88
CA ALA A 98 6.94 -16.01 -31.02
C ALA A 98 8.14 -16.32 -31.92
N GLU A 99 7.90 -16.48 -33.21
CA GLU A 99 8.93 -16.80 -34.22
C GLU A 99 8.72 -16.05 -35.53
N ALA A 100 9.78 -15.91 -36.32
CA ALA A 100 9.68 -15.39 -37.69
C ALA A 100 9.10 -16.47 -38.62
N ALA A 101 8.20 -16.11 -39.53
CA ALA A 101 7.49 -17.05 -40.41
C ALA A 101 8.43 -17.77 -41.43
N ASP A 102 9.62 -17.22 -41.65
CA ASP A 102 10.67 -17.81 -42.52
C ASP A 102 11.71 -18.61 -41.71
N ASP A 103 11.44 -18.90 -40.47
CA ASP A 103 12.31 -19.56 -39.50
C ASP A 103 13.68 -18.84 -39.32
N SER A 104 13.76 -17.57 -39.74
CA SER A 104 14.91 -16.74 -39.51
C SER A 104 15.02 -16.27 -38.07
N GLY A 105 16.17 -16.43 -37.47
CA GLY A 105 16.37 -16.00 -36.10
C GLY A 105 16.01 -17.06 -35.04
N ARG A 106 16.05 -16.64 -33.77
CA ARG A 106 15.74 -17.51 -32.64
C ARG A 106 14.31 -17.17 -32.13
N PRO A 107 13.44 -18.16 -31.97
CA PRO A 107 12.15 -17.96 -31.30
C PRO A 107 12.32 -17.37 -29.89
N ASP A 108 11.43 -16.50 -29.49
CA ASP A 108 11.30 -16.07 -28.10
C ASP A 108 10.18 -16.88 -27.44
N ARG A 109 10.41 -17.29 -26.20
CA ARG A 109 9.47 -18.11 -25.42
C ARG A 109 9.23 -17.48 -24.08
N LEU A 110 7.98 -17.43 -23.67
CA LEU A 110 7.51 -16.91 -22.40
C LEU A 110 6.59 -17.93 -21.73
N VAL A 111 6.97 -18.39 -20.55
CA VAL A 111 6.07 -19.18 -19.71
C VAL A 111 5.16 -18.22 -18.97
N VAL A 112 3.87 -18.48 -19.04
CA VAL A 112 2.81 -17.77 -18.33
C VAL A 112 2.14 -18.73 -17.37
N THR A 113 2.11 -18.40 -16.08
CA THR A 113 1.43 -19.20 -15.06
C THR A 113 0.05 -18.59 -14.79
N ASN A 114 -1.01 -19.29 -15.17
CA ASN A 114 -2.39 -18.87 -14.93
C ASN A 114 -2.92 -19.45 -13.63
N HIS A 115 -3.50 -18.59 -12.81
CA HIS A 115 -4.11 -18.93 -11.52
C HIS A 115 -5.65 -18.84 -11.59
N PRO A 116 -6.39 -19.51 -10.67
CA PRO A 116 -7.83 -19.38 -10.60
C PRO A 116 -8.29 -17.92 -10.42
N ALA A 117 -9.43 -17.55 -11.00
CA ALA A 117 -10.03 -16.23 -10.82
C ALA A 117 -10.43 -15.92 -9.36
N VAL A 118 -10.58 -16.94 -8.55
CA VAL A 118 -10.87 -16.86 -7.12
C VAL A 118 -9.62 -16.82 -6.24
N GLY A 119 -8.41 -16.95 -6.82
CA GLY A 119 -7.14 -17.03 -6.09
C GLY A 119 -6.94 -18.41 -5.42
N PRO A 120 -5.96 -18.57 -4.56
CA PRO A 120 -4.89 -17.61 -4.29
C PRO A 120 -3.79 -17.62 -5.36
N ILE A 121 -3.03 -16.53 -5.44
CA ILE A 121 -1.82 -16.42 -6.29
C ILE A 121 -0.56 -16.41 -5.43
N PHE A 122 -0.49 -15.47 -4.47
CA PHE A 122 0.67 -15.29 -3.59
C PHE A 122 0.29 -15.01 -2.11
N SER A 123 -0.99 -14.84 -1.80
CA SER A 123 -1.47 -14.58 -0.43
C SER A 123 -1.50 -15.83 0.46
N GLY A 124 -1.24 -17.00 -0.13
CA GLY A 124 -1.29 -18.29 0.54
C GLY A 124 -2.70 -18.90 0.62
N PRO A 125 -2.85 -20.07 1.24
CA PRO A 125 -4.12 -20.81 1.26
C PRO A 125 -5.29 -19.99 1.80
N HIS A 126 -6.44 -20.11 1.14
CA HIS A 126 -7.67 -19.47 1.60
C HIS A 126 -8.07 -19.94 2.99
N GLN A 127 -8.27 -19.01 3.90
CA GLN A 127 -8.76 -19.30 5.24
C GLN A 127 -10.29 -19.40 5.26
N LYS A 128 -10.81 -20.23 6.16
CA LYS A 128 -12.24 -20.47 6.38
C LYS A 128 -12.62 -20.12 7.82
N PRO A 129 -13.89 -19.72 8.07
CA PRO A 129 -14.98 -19.55 7.10
C PRO A 129 -14.82 -18.32 6.21
N PHE A 130 -15.58 -18.25 5.08
CA PHE A 130 -15.68 -17.04 4.26
C PHE A 130 -17.15 -16.79 3.93
N ILE A 131 -17.66 -15.62 4.28
CA ILE A 131 -19.08 -15.28 4.21
C ILE A 131 -19.34 -14.39 3.00
N CYS A 132 -20.18 -14.85 2.09
CA CYS A 132 -20.59 -14.10 0.90
C CYS A 132 -21.49 -12.91 1.27
N ASP A 133 -21.27 -11.78 0.58
CA ASP A 133 -22.06 -10.56 0.77
C ASP A 133 -22.67 -10.03 -0.55
N THR A 134 -22.66 -10.81 -1.65
CA THR A 134 -23.18 -10.39 -2.96
C THR A 134 -24.65 -9.98 -2.93
N ALA A 135 -25.49 -10.70 -2.16
CA ALA A 135 -26.90 -10.37 -1.96
C ALA A 135 -27.13 -9.03 -1.23
N HIS A 136 -26.10 -8.49 -0.59
CA HIS A 136 -26.15 -7.24 0.17
C HIS A 136 -25.34 -6.11 -0.48
N PHE A 137 -24.54 -6.42 -1.51
CA PHE A 137 -23.73 -5.42 -2.22
C PHE A 137 -24.62 -4.52 -3.07
N LYS A 138 -24.56 -3.21 -2.82
CA LYS A 138 -25.39 -2.21 -3.53
C LYS A 138 -24.75 -1.77 -4.82
N LEU A 139 -25.51 -1.92 -5.92
CA LEU A 139 -25.09 -1.49 -7.25
C LEU A 139 -25.32 0.02 -7.47
N ALA A 140 -24.49 0.65 -8.29
CA ALA A 140 -24.61 2.05 -8.65
C ALA A 140 -25.94 2.40 -9.32
N VAL A 141 -26.58 1.44 -10.00
CA VAL A 141 -27.89 1.57 -10.65
C VAL A 141 -29.07 1.21 -9.73
N GLY A 142 -28.79 0.86 -8.46
CA GLY A 142 -29.77 0.32 -7.52
C GLY A 142 -29.89 -1.19 -7.58
N GLY A 143 -30.49 -1.77 -6.55
CA GLY A 143 -30.54 -3.22 -6.37
C GLY A 143 -29.25 -3.82 -5.81
N THR A 144 -29.05 -5.12 -5.98
CA THR A 144 -27.89 -5.88 -5.49
C THR A 144 -27.37 -6.85 -6.56
N LEU A 145 -26.24 -7.50 -6.29
CA LEU A 145 -25.70 -8.54 -7.17
C LEU A 145 -26.49 -9.87 -7.12
N GLY A 146 -27.33 -10.06 -6.09
CA GLY A 146 -28.06 -11.31 -5.88
C GLY A 146 -27.22 -12.38 -5.16
N GLU A 147 -27.72 -13.61 -5.16
CA GLU A 147 -27.05 -14.74 -4.50
C GLU A 147 -25.76 -15.13 -5.26
N PRO A 148 -24.73 -15.62 -4.56
CA PRO A 148 -23.53 -16.14 -5.20
C PRO A 148 -23.83 -17.44 -5.97
N ILE A 149 -23.05 -17.71 -7.01
CA ILE A 149 -23.21 -18.91 -7.86
C ILE A 149 -22.41 -20.12 -7.34
N ASP A 150 -21.49 -19.91 -6.42
CA ASP A 150 -20.64 -20.95 -5.83
C ASP A 150 -20.22 -20.62 -4.38
N ALA A 151 -19.45 -21.53 -3.76
CA ALA A 151 -18.95 -21.39 -2.40
C ALA A 151 -17.80 -20.36 -2.25
N ASP A 152 -17.18 -19.95 -3.37
CA ASP A 152 -16.16 -18.90 -3.42
C ASP A 152 -16.77 -17.50 -3.64
N CYS A 153 -18.09 -17.41 -3.47
CA CYS A 153 -18.84 -16.17 -3.56
C CYS A 153 -18.80 -15.49 -4.94
N SER A 154 -18.61 -16.27 -6.00
CA SER A 154 -18.56 -15.76 -7.36
C SER A 154 -19.91 -15.25 -7.85
N VAL A 155 -19.87 -14.23 -8.73
CA VAL A 155 -21.02 -13.75 -9.48
C VAL A 155 -20.68 -13.61 -10.96
N LYS A 156 -21.70 -13.63 -11.81
CA LYS A 156 -21.50 -13.27 -13.20
C LYS A 156 -21.16 -11.78 -13.31
N THR A 157 -20.06 -11.47 -13.98
CA THR A 157 -19.68 -10.08 -14.29
C THR A 157 -20.81 -9.39 -15.04
N ARG A 158 -21.13 -8.17 -14.64
CA ARG A 158 -22.16 -7.34 -15.25
C ARG A 158 -21.64 -5.95 -15.58
N VAL A 159 -22.27 -5.31 -16.53
CA VAL A 159 -22.02 -3.92 -16.91
C VAL A 159 -23.30 -3.13 -16.73
N ASP A 160 -23.19 -2.03 -16.01
CA ASP A 160 -24.26 -1.07 -15.79
C ASP A 160 -23.81 0.32 -16.25
N TYR A 161 -24.78 1.18 -16.57
CA TYR A 161 -24.53 2.55 -16.93
C TYR A 161 -25.23 3.51 -15.98
N VAL A 162 -24.48 4.49 -15.50
CA VAL A 162 -25.03 5.64 -14.80
C VAL A 162 -24.68 6.92 -15.56
N TYR A 163 -25.52 7.93 -15.46
CA TYR A 163 -25.22 9.24 -16.00
C TYR A 163 -25.29 10.32 -14.93
N ARG A 164 -24.53 11.39 -15.11
CA ARG A 164 -24.63 12.56 -14.28
C ARG A 164 -25.56 13.56 -14.91
N ASN A 165 -26.54 14.04 -14.14
CA ASN A 165 -27.48 15.06 -14.62
C ASN A 165 -26.94 16.48 -14.41
N VAL A 166 -27.60 17.47 -15.01
CA VAL A 166 -27.25 18.90 -14.88
C VAL A 166 -27.35 19.44 -13.46
N HIS A 167 -28.02 18.71 -12.56
CA HIS A 167 -28.13 19.05 -11.13
C HIS A 167 -26.99 18.44 -10.29
N GLY A 168 -26.09 17.66 -10.93
CA GLY A 168 -24.94 17.07 -10.26
C GLY A 168 -25.17 15.71 -9.62
N GLU A 169 -26.31 15.05 -9.89
CA GLU A 169 -26.64 13.74 -9.34
C GLU A 169 -26.28 12.62 -10.33
N PHE A 170 -25.79 11.50 -9.82
CA PHE A 170 -25.65 10.26 -10.60
C PHE A 170 -26.96 9.48 -10.54
N ARG A 171 -27.43 9.03 -11.70
CA ARG A 171 -28.66 8.25 -11.88
C ARG A 171 -28.41 7.07 -12.81
N ALA A 172 -29.16 5.97 -12.62
CA ALA A 172 -29.15 4.86 -13.57
C ALA A 172 -29.56 5.35 -14.96
N LEU A 173 -28.80 4.97 -15.98
CA LEU A 173 -29.17 5.23 -17.37
C LEU A 173 -30.26 4.22 -17.76
N PRO A 174 -31.48 4.67 -18.14
CA PRO A 174 -32.51 3.74 -18.54
C PRO A 174 -32.13 2.99 -19.83
N PRO A 175 -32.42 1.69 -19.97
CA PRO A 175 -31.99 0.87 -21.12
C PRO A 175 -32.41 1.43 -22.48
N ASP A 176 -33.58 2.04 -22.52
CA ASP A 176 -34.18 2.56 -23.77
C ASP A 176 -33.90 4.05 -24.02
N VAL A 177 -33.10 4.69 -23.15
CA VAL A 177 -32.81 6.14 -23.23
C VAL A 177 -31.31 6.38 -23.34
N THR A 178 -30.84 6.56 -24.58
CA THR A 178 -29.42 6.81 -24.83
C THR A 178 -28.97 8.23 -24.49
N ARG A 179 -29.92 9.20 -24.45
CA ARG A 179 -29.66 10.62 -24.14
C ARG A 179 -30.76 11.18 -23.25
N PRO A 180 -30.66 11.07 -21.93
CA PRO A 180 -31.56 11.76 -21.01
C PRO A 180 -31.59 13.27 -21.25
N LYS A 181 -32.75 13.90 -21.10
CA LYS A 181 -32.91 15.36 -21.32
C LYS A 181 -32.10 16.24 -20.41
N ASP A 182 -31.79 15.71 -19.23
CA ASP A 182 -31.00 16.35 -18.17
C ASP A 182 -29.55 15.84 -18.10
N LEU A 183 -29.06 15.17 -19.17
CA LEU A 183 -27.69 14.68 -19.26
C LEU A 183 -26.70 15.84 -19.23
N ALA A 184 -25.74 15.80 -18.30
CA ALA A 184 -24.59 16.70 -18.26
C ALA A 184 -23.50 16.25 -19.23
N TYR A 185 -22.61 17.17 -19.57
CA TYR A 185 -21.36 16.92 -20.29
C TYR A 185 -20.17 17.27 -19.39
N THR A 186 -19.02 16.71 -19.67
CA THR A 186 -17.77 17.05 -19.00
C THR A 186 -16.62 17.18 -19.99
N THR A 187 -15.66 18.06 -19.68
CA THR A 187 -14.41 18.17 -20.44
C THR A 187 -13.30 17.51 -19.64
N THR A 188 -12.73 16.46 -20.20
CA THR A 188 -11.66 15.66 -19.56
C THR A 188 -10.34 16.44 -19.45
N SER A 189 -9.38 15.91 -18.73
CA SER A 189 -8.02 16.49 -18.64
C SER A 189 -7.23 16.45 -19.97
N THR A 190 -7.71 15.68 -20.95
CA THR A 190 -7.17 15.64 -22.33
C THR A 190 -7.86 16.63 -23.26
N GLY A 191 -8.90 17.35 -22.80
CA GLY A 191 -9.63 18.34 -23.55
C GLY A 191 -10.85 17.80 -24.31
N GLU A 192 -11.15 16.50 -24.19
CA GLU A 192 -12.32 15.89 -24.83
C GLU A 192 -13.60 16.27 -24.08
N ASN A 193 -14.60 16.78 -24.83
CA ASN A 193 -15.92 17.08 -24.28
C ASN A 193 -16.89 15.94 -24.62
N VAL A 194 -17.26 15.18 -23.59
CA VAL A 194 -18.03 13.93 -23.73
C VAL A 194 -19.33 13.97 -22.91
N PRO A 195 -20.36 13.19 -23.30
CA PRO A 195 -21.52 12.95 -22.45
C PRO A 195 -21.08 12.36 -21.11
N TYR A 196 -21.61 12.86 -19.99
CA TYR A 196 -21.23 12.34 -18.67
C TYR A 196 -21.98 11.05 -18.37
N ILE A 197 -21.64 10.01 -19.12
CA ILE A 197 -22.14 8.64 -18.94
C ILE A 197 -20.96 7.79 -18.49
N VAL A 198 -21.20 6.99 -17.46
CA VAL A 198 -20.19 6.15 -16.81
C VAL A 198 -20.59 4.68 -16.98
N ARG A 199 -19.70 3.91 -17.57
CA ARG A 199 -19.76 2.45 -17.61
C ARG A 199 -19.18 1.92 -16.32
N VAL A 200 -19.95 1.12 -15.58
CA VAL A 200 -19.54 0.46 -14.34
C VAL A 200 -19.56 -1.04 -14.57
N GLU A 201 -18.41 -1.67 -14.49
CA GLU A 201 -18.30 -3.13 -14.48
C GLU A 201 -18.19 -3.60 -13.04
N THR A 202 -19.01 -4.59 -12.66
CA THR A 202 -19.04 -5.21 -11.34
C THR A 202 -18.96 -6.72 -11.48
N GLY A 203 -18.08 -7.36 -10.72
CA GLY A 203 -17.89 -8.81 -10.72
C GLY A 203 -17.10 -9.28 -9.51
N THR A 204 -16.57 -10.50 -9.58
CA THR A 204 -15.73 -11.08 -8.52
C THR A 204 -14.35 -11.43 -9.04
N ARG A 205 -13.32 -11.13 -8.26
CA ARG A 205 -11.92 -11.54 -8.39
C ARG A 205 -11.37 -11.79 -6.99
N ASP A 206 -10.54 -12.82 -6.83
CA ASP A 206 -9.94 -13.17 -5.54
C ASP A 206 -11.01 -13.37 -4.43
N ARG A 207 -12.18 -13.89 -4.78
CA ARG A 207 -13.40 -13.97 -3.96
C ARG A 207 -13.99 -12.60 -3.53
N GLY A 208 -13.31 -11.49 -3.81
CA GLY A 208 -13.81 -10.13 -3.54
C GLY A 208 -14.73 -9.62 -4.64
N ILE A 209 -15.63 -8.70 -4.30
CA ILE A 209 -16.43 -7.97 -5.29
C ILE A 209 -15.59 -6.79 -5.76
N TYR A 210 -15.33 -6.69 -7.06
CA TYR A 210 -14.66 -5.54 -7.65
C TYR A 210 -15.64 -4.67 -8.43
N GLU A 211 -15.29 -3.41 -8.55
CA GLU A 211 -15.90 -2.47 -9.46
C GLU A 211 -14.81 -1.72 -10.24
N THR A 212 -15.09 -1.48 -11.53
CA THR A 212 -14.35 -0.52 -12.34
C THR A 212 -15.30 0.46 -13.00
N SER A 213 -14.90 1.71 -13.14
CA SER A 213 -15.72 2.74 -13.79
C SER A 213 -14.89 3.57 -14.77
N ILE A 214 -15.51 3.96 -15.87
CA ILE A 214 -14.89 4.74 -16.93
C ILE A 214 -15.97 5.55 -17.67
N LEU A 215 -15.64 6.75 -18.16
CA LEU A 215 -16.53 7.49 -19.06
C LEU A 215 -16.65 6.72 -20.38
N HIS A 216 -17.85 6.32 -20.74
CA HIS A 216 -18.14 5.63 -22.00
C HIS A 216 -19.58 5.89 -22.44
N ASP A 217 -19.72 6.32 -23.70
CA ASP A 217 -20.99 6.49 -24.36
C ASP A 217 -21.46 5.15 -24.96
N PRO A 218 -22.59 4.56 -24.52
CA PRO A 218 -23.08 3.28 -25.06
C PRO A 218 -23.46 3.33 -26.52
N GLN A 219 -23.45 4.50 -27.19
CA GLN A 219 -23.62 4.63 -28.64
C GLN A 219 -22.31 4.46 -29.42
N THR A 220 -21.16 4.42 -28.72
CA THR A 220 -19.85 4.11 -29.32
C THR A 220 -19.56 2.61 -29.21
N PRO A 221 -18.57 2.09 -29.96
CA PRO A 221 -18.19 0.68 -29.84
C PRO A 221 -17.84 0.30 -28.39
N GLU A 222 -18.20 -0.92 -27.99
CA GLU A 222 -17.79 -1.47 -26.69
C GLU A 222 -16.27 -1.43 -26.56
N PRO A 223 -15.75 -1.03 -25.38
CA PRO A 223 -14.33 -0.98 -25.15
C PRO A 223 -13.68 -2.36 -25.22
N ASP A 224 -12.50 -2.41 -25.81
CA ASP A 224 -11.56 -3.51 -25.76
C ASP A 224 -10.13 -2.95 -25.60
N PRO A 225 -9.06 -3.75 -25.47
CA PRO A 225 -7.70 -3.24 -25.29
C PRO A 225 -7.19 -2.27 -26.36
N TRP A 226 -7.83 -2.26 -27.54
CA TRP A 226 -7.47 -1.41 -28.69
C TRP A 226 -8.53 -0.35 -29.03
N THR A 227 -9.76 -0.51 -28.52
CA THR A 227 -10.89 0.42 -28.70
C THR A 227 -11.14 1.16 -27.40
N ARG A 228 -10.41 2.25 -27.19
CA ARG A 228 -10.48 3.04 -25.96
C ARG A 228 -11.64 4.03 -26.00
N PRO A 229 -12.38 4.21 -24.89
CA PRO A 229 -13.40 5.25 -24.81
C PRO A 229 -12.80 6.66 -24.95
N ASP A 230 -13.42 7.54 -25.73
CA ASP A 230 -12.97 8.93 -25.91
C ASP A 230 -12.87 9.72 -24.59
N GLY A 231 -13.74 9.40 -23.63
CA GLY A 231 -13.73 10.01 -22.31
C GLY A 231 -12.61 9.56 -21.38
N TRP A 232 -11.81 8.55 -21.74
CA TRP A 232 -10.74 8.06 -20.88
C TRP A 232 -9.41 8.77 -21.16
N ASN A 233 -8.85 9.37 -20.14
CA ASN A 233 -7.54 10.04 -20.20
C ASN A 233 -6.33 9.08 -20.13
N GLU A 234 -6.55 7.77 -20.31
CA GLU A 234 -5.56 6.69 -20.21
C GLU A 234 -4.91 6.51 -18.83
N ARG A 235 -5.55 6.98 -17.77
CA ARG A 235 -5.04 6.87 -16.40
C ARG A 235 -6.01 6.13 -15.51
N LEU A 236 -5.47 5.33 -14.56
CA LEU A 236 -6.24 4.59 -13.58
C LEU A 236 -5.97 5.12 -12.18
N VAL A 237 -7.02 5.40 -11.43
CA VAL A 237 -6.93 5.61 -9.98
C VAL A 237 -7.51 4.38 -9.28
N TYR A 238 -6.67 3.69 -8.52
CA TYR A 238 -7.09 2.58 -7.68
C TYR A 238 -7.38 3.09 -6.26
N LYS A 239 -8.63 2.93 -5.81
CA LYS A 239 -9.07 3.44 -4.51
C LYS A 239 -9.02 2.36 -3.45
N PHE A 240 -8.41 2.70 -2.31
CA PHE A 240 -8.29 1.85 -1.13
C PHE A 240 -9.15 2.39 0.00
N GLY A 241 -10.00 1.54 0.58
CA GLY A 241 -10.85 1.89 1.72
C GLY A 241 -10.13 1.75 3.06
N GLY A 242 -10.51 2.59 4.01
CA GLY A 242 -9.95 2.65 5.36
C GLY A 242 -10.46 1.53 6.28
N GLY A 243 -10.06 1.61 7.56
CA GLY A 243 -10.39 0.65 8.60
C GLY A 243 -9.18 -0.20 9.00
N CYS A 244 -9.40 -1.24 9.65
CA CYS A 244 -8.66 -2.44 10.06
C CYS A 244 -9.12 -2.92 11.47
N PRO A 245 -10.43 -3.01 11.73
CA PRO A 245 -10.90 -3.57 12.98
C PRO A 245 -11.08 -5.09 12.94
N ARG A 246 -11.09 -5.72 11.75
CA ARG A 246 -11.63 -7.08 11.54
C ARG A 246 -10.64 -7.96 10.81
N GLY A 247 -10.80 -9.29 11.00
CA GLY A 247 -10.14 -10.30 10.19
C GLY A 247 -10.74 -10.42 8.78
N TRP A 248 -10.42 -11.49 8.09
CA TRP A 248 -10.60 -11.74 6.65
C TRP A 248 -11.79 -12.65 6.27
N TYR A 249 -12.77 -12.79 7.13
CA TYR A 249 -13.80 -13.82 7.00
C TYR A 249 -15.02 -13.42 6.17
N ILE A 250 -15.03 -12.24 5.57
CA ILE A 250 -16.17 -11.73 4.81
C ILE A 250 -15.74 -11.20 3.45
N GLN A 251 -16.63 -11.35 2.46
CA GLN A 251 -16.48 -10.75 1.14
C GLN A 251 -16.58 -9.22 1.17
N GLY A 252 -17.43 -8.67 2.05
CA GLY A 252 -17.68 -7.24 2.20
C GLY A 252 -18.77 -6.70 1.28
N ARG A 253 -19.41 -5.60 1.72
CA ARG A 253 -20.63 -5.03 1.11
C ARG A 253 -20.42 -3.74 0.34
N ALA A 254 -19.20 -3.23 0.31
CA ALA A 254 -18.87 -2.00 -0.40
C ALA A 254 -17.39 -1.98 -0.79
N THR A 255 -17.10 -1.42 -1.95
CA THR A 255 -15.77 -1.00 -2.39
C THR A 255 -15.43 0.38 -1.79
N ALA A 256 -14.27 0.95 -2.12
CA ALA A 256 -13.95 2.34 -1.78
C ALA A 256 -14.70 3.39 -2.64
N GLY A 257 -15.66 2.93 -3.47
CA GLY A 257 -16.50 3.73 -4.34
C GLY A 257 -15.81 4.15 -5.63
N VAL A 258 -16.36 3.72 -6.78
CA VAL A 258 -15.78 4.00 -8.10
C VAL A 258 -16.50 5.10 -8.86
N VAL A 259 -17.76 5.41 -8.53
CA VAL A 259 -18.50 6.52 -9.16
C VAL A 259 -18.10 7.83 -8.43
N ASP A 260 -16.93 8.34 -8.77
CA ASP A 260 -16.28 9.49 -8.14
C ASP A 260 -16.23 10.67 -9.11
N HIS A 261 -16.99 11.73 -8.80
CA HIS A 261 -17.10 12.91 -9.67
C HIS A 261 -15.74 13.60 -9.88
N GLY A 262 -14.96 13.76 -8.81
CA GLY A 262 -13.67 14.45 -8.90
C GLY A 262 -12.66 13.74 -9.81
N LEU A 263 -12.78 12.42 -9.98
CA LEU A 263 -11.95 11.62 -10.89
C LEU A 263 -12.56 11.50 -12.28
N LEU A 264 -13.81 11.03 -12.37
CA LEU A 264 -14.48 10.76 -13.63
C LEU A 264 -14.64 12.01 -14.49
N SER A 265 -14.94 13.18 -13.87
CA SER A 265 -15.05 14.44 -14.63
C SER A 265 -13.77 14.82 -15.38
N ARG A 266 -12.61 14.32 -14.93
CA ARG A 266 -11.30 14.55 -15.55
C ARG A 266 -10.88 13.41 -16.48
N GLY A 267 -11.72 12.40 -16.67
CA GLY A 267 -11.45 11.26 -17.55
C GLY A 267 -10.66 10.12 -16.96
N TYR A 268 -10.39 10.10 -15.64
CA TYR A 268 -9.77 8.93 -15.02
C TYR A 268 -10.72 7.74 -15.05
N ALA A 269 -10.16 6.56 -15.27
CA ALA A 269 -10.81 5.32 -14.87
C ALA A 269 -10.57 5.11 -13.37
N VAL A 270 -11.54 4.47 -12.69
CA VAL A 270 -11.45 4.20 -11.24
C VAL A 270 -11.72 2.73 -10.99
N ALA A 271 -10.92 2.11 -10.11
CA ALA A 271 -11.10 0.72 -9.71
C ALA A 271 -11.01 0.56 -8.19
N SER A 272 -11.67 -0.44 -7.65
CA SER A 272 -11.58 -0.85 -6.25
C SER A 272 -12.15 -2.26 -6.07
N SER A 273 -11.78 -2.92 -4.97
CA SER A 273 -12.37 -4.20 -4.54
C SER A 273 -12.83 -4.11 -3.08
N THR A 274 -13.79 -4.93 -2.70
CA THR A 274 -14.22 -5.07 -1.29
C THR A 274 -13.08 -5.59 -0.40
N LEU A 275 -12.13 -6.37 -0.94
CA LEU A 275 -10.93 -6.82 -0.24
C LEU A 275 -9.85 -5.73 -0.15
N ASN A 276 -10.01 -4.64 -0.89
CA ASN A 276 -9.22 -3.42 -0.76
C ASN A 276 -9.88 -2.38 0.17
N VAL A 277 -10.84 -2.80 0.99
CA VAL A 277 -11.40 -2.02 2.09
C VAL A 277 -11.02 -2.70 3.40
N PHE A 278 -10.04 -2.17 4.12
CA PHE A 278 -9.56 -2.79 5.36
C PHE A 278 -10.60 -2.85 6.49
N GLY A 279 -11.69 -2.10 6.34
CA GLY A 279 -12.88 -2.28 7.18
C GLY A 279 -13.59 -3.63 6.97
N ASN A 280 -13.42 -4.27 5.82
CA ASN A 280 -13.94 -5.60 5.49
C ASN A 280 -12.91 -6.69 5.81
N SER A 281 -11.67 -6.51 5.33
CA SER A 281 -10.58 -7.48 5.46
C SER A 281 -9.25 -6.75 5.62
N CYS A 282 -8.65 -6.82 6.82
CA CYS A 282 -7.38 -6.18 7.10
C CYS A 282 -6.22 -7.17 6.88
N ASN A 283 -6.01 -7.57 5.64
CA ASN A 283 -4.91 -8.42 5.21
C ASN A 283 -4.21 -7.77 4.01
N ASP A 284 -2.98 -7.33 4.19
CA ASP A 284 -2.22 -6.60 3.18
C ASP A 284 -1.79 -7.47 1.99
N LEU A 285 -1.59 -8.79 2.20
CA LEU A 285 -1.30 -9.74 1.12
C LEU A 285 -2.50 -9.94 0.22
N LEU A 286 -3.65 -10.25 0.83
CA LEU A 286 -4.91 -10.43 0.12
C LEU A 286 -5.32 -9.14 -0.61
N ALA A 287 -5.07 -7.97 0.00
CA ALA A 287 -5.31 -6.68 -0.63
C ALA A 287 -4.42 -6.46 -1.87
N ALA A 288 -3.15 -6.86 -1.80
CA ALA A 288 -2.23 -6.75 -2.94
C ALA A 288 -2.61 -7.71 -4.07
N GLU A 289 -2.97 -8.94 -3.72
CA GLU A 289 -3.43 -9.97 -4.67
C GLU A 289 -4.71 -9.53 -5.37
N SER A 290 -5.70 -9.09 -4.62
CA SER A 290 -6.96 -8.58 -5.16
C SER A 290 -6.75 -7.38 -6.08
N MET A 291 -5.88 -6.42 -5.72
CA MET A 291 -5.52 -5.32 -6.60
C MET A 291 -4.85 -5.80 -7.89
N SER A 292 -3.93 -6.78 -7.81
CA SER A 292 -3.25 -7.35 -8.99
C SER A 292 -4.25 -7.91 -9.98
N MET A 293 -5.17 -8.75 -9.49
CA MET A 293 -6.19 -9.41 -10.33
C MET A 293 -7.22 -8.43 -10.91
N VAL A 294 -7.63 -7.42 -10.15
CA VAL A 294 -8.56 -6.37 -10.63
C VAL A 294 -7.88 -5.47 -11.66
N LYS A 295 -6.62 -5.09 -11.45
CA LYS A 295 -5.86 -4.31 -12.45
C LYS A 295 -5.61 -5.11 -13.72
N GLU A 296 -5.31 -6.40 -13.61
CA GLU A 296 -5.20 -7.34 -14.73
C GLU A 296 -6.48 -7.33 -15.56
N ARG A 297 -7.63 -7.60 -14.93
CA ARG A 297 -8.94 -7.56 -15.58
C ARG A 297 -9.23 -6.21 -16.26
N PHE A 298 -8.86 -5.10 -15.61
CA PHE A 298 -9.00 -3.77 -16.20
C PHE A 298 -8.20 -3.63 -17.50
N VAL A 299 -6.93 -4.09 -17.49
CA VAL A 299 -6.05 -4.00 -18.66
C VAL A 299 -6.55 -4.87 -19.81
N GLU A 300 -7.11 -6.02 -19.54
CA GLU A 300 -7.70 -6.93 -20.51
C GLU A 300 -9.00 -6.39 -21.11
N SER A 301 -9.71 -5.54 -20.40
CA SER A 301 -10.97 -4.94 -20.85
C SER A 301 -10.79 -3.61 -21.59
N TYR A 302 -9.79 -2.81 -21.23
CA TYR A 302 -9.64 -1.41 -21.68
C TYR A 302 -8.26 -1.09 -22.24
N GLY A 303 -7.32 -2.03 -22.17
CA GLY A 303 -5.91 -1.79 -22.48
C GLY A 303 -5.14 -1.19 -21.31
N ARG A 304 -3.82 -1.15 -21.47
CA ARG A 304 -2.89 -0.71 -20.43
C ARG A 304 -3.02 0.78 -20.16
N PRO A 305 -3.26 1.20 -18.90
CA PRO A 305 -3.18 2.61 -18.55
C PRO A 305 -1.72 3.11 -18.66
N ALA A 306 -1.56 4.39 -18.95
CA ALA A 306 -0.25 5.05 -18.95
C ALA A 306 0.42 4.93 -17.58
N PHE A 307 -0.37 5.03 -16.51
CA PHE A 307 0.02 4.73 -15.13
C PHE A 307 -1.20 4.51 -14.23
N THR A 308 -0.93 3.96 -13.04
CA THR A 308 -1.93 3.73 -11.99
C THR A 308 -1.55 4.52 -10.75
N LEU A 309 -2.46 5.35 -10.23
CA LEU A 309 -2.30 6.03 -8.95
C LEU A 309 -3.06 5.31 -7.85
N GLY A 310 -2.39 5.08 -6.70
CA GLY A 310 -3.03 4.63 -5.47
C GLY A 310 -3.61 5.81 -4.69
N HIS A 311 -4.85 5.68 -4.21
CA HIS A 311 -5.53 6.71 -3.44
C HIS A 311 -6.22 6.10 -2.22
N GLY A 312 -5.75 6.44 -1.00
CA GLY A 312 -6.33 5.87 0.21
C GLY A 312 -5.93 6.58 1.49
N ALA A 313 -6.86 6.63 2.45
CA ALA A 313 -6.62 7.20 3.77
C ALA A 313 -6.75 6.16 4.87
N SER A 314 -6.04 6.35 6.00
CA SER A 314 -6.07 5.43 7.15
C SER A 314 -5.69 4.00 6.73
N GLY A 315 -6.59 3.02 6.86
CA GLY A 315 -6.37 1.67 6.32
C GLY A 315 -6.06 1.63 4.82
N GLY A 316 -6.52 2.62 4.05
CA GLY A 316 -6.14 2.79 2.64
C GLY A 316 -4.70 3.26 2.45
N ALA A 317 -4.15 4.01 3.40
CA ALA A 317 -2.75 4.40 3.40
C ALA A 317 -1.81 3.22 3.68
N TYR A 318 -2.17 2.33 4.62
CA TYR A 318 -1.43 1.07 4.82
C TYR A 318 -1.29 0.29 3.51
N GLN A 319 -2.43 0.07 2.82
CA GLN A 319 -2.46 -0.64 1.55
C GLN A 319 -1.58 0.05 0.50
N SER A 320 -1.72 1.36 0.35
CA SER A 320 -0.94 2.14 -0.61
C SER A 320 0.57 2.01 -0.37
N HIS A 321 1.01 2.07 0.89
CA HIS A 321 2.41 1.91 1.26
C HIS A 321 2.90 0.48 1.04
N GLN A 322 2.22 -0.52 1.61
CA GLN A 322 2.66 -1.91 1.55
C GLN A 322 2.59 -2.50 0.14
N ILE A 323 1.54 -2.19 -0.62
CA ILE A 323 1.43 -2.59 -2.03
C ILE A 323 2.50 -1.89 -2.87
N GLY A 324 2.68 -0.57 -2.68
CA GLY A 324 3.70 0.19 -3.39
C GLY A 324 5.12 -0.31 -3.13
N ASP A 325 5.43 -0.72 -1.89
CA ASP A 325 6.76 -1.20 -1.51
C ASP A 325 7.00 -2.66 -1.89
N ASN A 326 6.06 -3.55 -1.59
CA ASN A 326 6.24 -5.00 -1.71
C ASN A 326 5.88 -5.55 -3.10
N TYR A 327 5.04 -4.83 -3.88
CA TYR A 327 4.56 -5.26 -5.19
C TYR A 327 4.76 -4.17 -6.26
N PRO A 328 6.02 -3.80 -6.57
CA PRO A 328 6.33 -2.72 -7.51
C PRO A 328 5.71 -2.98 -8.89
N GLY A 329 5.11 -1.92 -9.46
CA GLY A 329 4.40 -1.96 -10.75
C GLY A 329 2.88 -2.04 -10.61
N LEU A 330 2.33 -2.31 -9.42
CA LEU A 330 0.89 -2.18 -9.19
C LEU A 330 0.47 -0.71 -9.14
N VAL A 331 1.25 0.15 -8.48
CA VAL A 331 1.07 1.61 -8.48
C VAL A 331 2.31 2.34 -8.98
N ASP A 332 2.13 3.48 -9.63
CA ASP A 332 3.19 4.34 -10.17
C ASP A 332 3.34 5.65 -9.37
N GLY A 333 2.42 5.94 -8.47
CA GLY A 333 2.43 7.03 -7.52
C GLY A 333 1.30 6.86 -6.53
N ILE A 334 1.43 7.42 -5.32
CA ILE A 334 0.40 7.30 -4.28
C ILE A 334 0.09 8.65 -3.65
N LEU A 335 -1.21 8.91 -3.44
CA LEU A 335 -1.73 9.95 -2.56
C LEU A 335 -2.35 9.28 -1.35
N VAL A 336 -1.75 9.49 -0.19
CA VAL A 336 -2.22 8.93 1.08
C VAL A 336 -2.73 10.00 2.02
N GLY A 337 -3.77 9.68 2.80
CA GLY A 337 -4.33 10.55 3.81
C GLY A 337 -4.31 9.91 5.19
N ALA A 338 -4.19 10.73 6.26
CA ALA A 338 -4.21 10.23 7.63
C ALA A 338 -3.33 8.97 7.80
N SER A 339 -2.10 9.04 7.30
CA SER A 339 -1.24 7.93 6.94
C SER A 339 -0.55 7.27 8.14
N PHE A 340 -0.19 6.01 7.95
CA PHE A 340 0.67 5.20 8.83
C PHE A 340 1.62 4.38 7.95
N PRO A 341 2.79 3.92 8.48
CA PRO A 341 3.65 3.02 7.71
C PRO A 341 2.95 1.72 7.35
N GLU A 342 2.51 0.95 8.34
CA GLU A 342 1.81 -0.33 8.22
C GLU A 342 0.94 -0.61 9.44
N VAL A 343 0.11 -1.66 9.35
CA VAL A 343 -0.77 -2.06 10.45
C VAL A 343 -0.08 -2.88 11.53
N GLY A 344 0.79 -3.80 11.15
CA GLY A 344 1.31 -4.87 12.02
C GLY A 344 2.26 -4.42 13.12
N PHE A 345 2.84 -3.23 13.01
CA PHE A 345 3.86 -2.73 13.94
C PHE A 345 3.59 -1.34 14.47
N ALA A 346 3.86 -0.29 13.69
CA ALA A 346 3.78 1.08 14.18
C ALA A 346 2.43 1.40 14.81
N THR A 347 1.35 0.90 14.20
CA THR A 347 0.00 1.06 14.74
C THR A 347 -0.25 0.13 15.92
N ILE A 348 0.01 -1.16 15.78
CA ILE A 348 -0.30 -2.16 16.84
C ILE A 348 0.48 -1.85 18.11
N HIS A 349 1.78 -1.57 18.03
CA HIS A 349 2.56 -1.19 19.19
C HIS A 349 2.00 0.06 19.87
N THR A 350 1.63 1.08 19.11
CA THR A 350 1.08 2.32 19.68
C THR A 350 -0.23 2.08 20.43
N ILE A 351 -1.14 1.27 19.88
CA ILE A 351 -2.45 1.00 20.50
C ILE A 351 -2.36 0.00 21.66
N THR A 352 -1.48 -0.99 21.60
CA THR A 352 -1.26 -1.96 22.70
C THR A 352 -0.54 -1.33 23.86
N ASP A 353 0.48 -0.51 23.63
CA ASP A 353 1.14 0.27 24.67
C ASP A 353 0.17 1.25 25.35
N ALA A 354 -0.71 1.89 24.55
CA ALA A 354 -1.77 2.75 25.09
C ALA A 354 -2.77 1.95 25.97
N TRP A 355 -3.09 0.71 25.58
CA TRP A 355 -3.96 -0.16 26.36
C TRP A 355 -3.33 -0.54 27.71
N LEU A 356 -2.08 -0.95 27.72
CA LEU A 356 -1.34 -1.25 28.96
C LEU A 356 -1.25 -0.02 29.88
N LEU A 357 -0.89 1.15 29.36
CA LEU A 357 -0.82 2.40 30.12
C LEU A 357 -2.19 2.82 30.66
N HIS A 358 -3.22 2.77 29.84
CA HIS A 358 -4.58 3.13 30.27
C HIS A 358 -5.05 2.22 31.41
N ARG A 359 -4.88 0.90 31.27
CA ARG A 359 -5.18 -0.07 32.32
C ARG A 359 -4.40 0.24 33.61
N TYR A 360 -3.09 0.52 33.49
CA TYR A 360 -2.28 0.84 34.64
C TYR A 360 -2.84 2.06 35.38
N PHE A 361 -3.19 3.12 34.67
CA PHE A 361 -3.70 4.35 35.29
C PHE A 361 -5.11 4.21 35.86
N THR A 362 -5.96 3.37 35.30
CA THR A 362 -7.36 3.26 35.70
C THR A 362 -7.66 2.10 36.66
N GLU A 363 -6.90 1.01 36.57
CA GLU A 363 -7.17 -0.23 37.32
C GLU A 363 -6.03 -0.59 38.28
N THR A 364 -4.78 -0.54 37.82
CA THR A 364 -3.62 -1.01 38.61
C THR A 364 -3.18 -0.01 39.67
N ALA A 365 -3.17 1.29 39.32
CA ALA A 365 -2.76 2.38 40.22
C ALA A 365 -3.64 3.62 40.04
N PRO A 366 -4.96 3.52 40.27
CA PRO A 366 -5.89 4.63 40.04
C PRO A 366 -5.51 5.82 40.95
N GLY A 367 -5.53 7.02 40.32
CA GLY A 367 -5.25 8.27 41.04
C GLY A 367 -3.78 8.53 41.36
N ARG A 368 -2.86 7.62 41.01
CA ARG A 368 -1.40 7.81 41.26
C ARG A 368 -0.81 8.92 40.38
N PHE A 369 -1.31 9.10 39.16
CA PHE A 369 -0.84 10.09 38.21
C PHE A 369 -1.94 11.06 37.82
N THR A 370 -1.62 12.34 37.78
CA THR A 370 -2.50 13.36 37.19
C THR A 370 -2.62 13.15 35.67
N GLU A 371 -3.64 13.73 35.03
CA GLU A 371 -3.80 13.68 33.56
C GLU A 371 -2.55 14.21 32.83
N GLU A 372 -1.92 15.28 33.33
CA GLU A 372 -0.70 15.84 32.72
C GLU A 372 0.47 14.85 32.83
N GLN A 373 0.61 14.15 33.96
CA GLN A 373 1.64 13.10 34.09
C GLN A 373 1.34 11.91 33.16
N GLN A 374 0.08 11.51 33.03
CA GLN A 374 -0.32 10.45 32.10
C GLN A 374 -0.02 10.84 30.64
N LYS A 375 -0.24 12.09 30.25
CA LYS A 375 0.17 12.65 28.95
C LYS A 375 1.68 12.63 28.78
N ALA A 376 2.44 13.04 29.77
CA ALA A 376 3.90 13.04 29.71
C ALA A 376 4.47 11.61 29.57
N ILE A 377 3.84 10.61 30.22
CA ILE A 377 4.20 9.19 30.16
C ILE A 377 3.84 8.59 28.79
N SER A 378 2.64 8.88 28.27
CA SER A 378 2.15 8.32 27.01
C SER A 378 2.68 9.06 25.77
N GLY A 379 3.03 10.33 25.92
CA GLY A 379 3.48 11.20 24.83
C GLY A 379 2.37 11.95 24.11
N PHE A 380 1.10 11.56 24.26
CA PHE A 380 -0.02 12.13 23.52
C PHE A 380 -0.32 13.58 23.92
N GLY A 381 -0.68 14.40 22.93
CA GLY A 381 -1.02 15.81 23.15
C GLY A 381 -2.32 16.03 23.89
N VAL A 382 -3.29 15.17 23.66
CA VAL A 382 -4.63 15.19 24.29
C VAL A 382 -4.80 13.94 25.13
N TRP A 383 -5.23 14.09 26.38
CA TRP A 383 -5.41 12.96 27.28
C TRP A 383 -6.40 11.91 26.72
N LYS A 384 -7.48 12.36 26.07
CA LYS A 384 -8.49 11.48 25.47
C LYS A 384 -7.93 10.55 24.38
N THR A 385 -6.78 10.85 23.80
CA THR A 385 -6.09 9.96 22.86
C THR A 385 -5.72 8.63 23.52
N LEU A 386 -5.34 8.64 24.80
CA LEU A 386 -4.97 7.42 25.52
C LEU A 386 -6.11 6.39 25.61
N PRO A 387 -7.31 6.70 26.16
CA PRO A 387 -8.44 5.75 26.16
C PRO A 387 -8.94 5.41 24.76
N ASN A 388 -8.89 6.34 23.80
CA ASN A 388 -9.26 6.08 22.40
C ASN A 388 -8.38 4.97 21.80
N LEU A 389 -7.07 5.10 21.90
CA LEU A 389 -6.12 4.11 21.39
C LEU A 389 -6.15 2.82 22.20
N ALA A 390 -6.35 2.88 23.50
CA ALA A 390 -6.52 1.69 24.34
C ALA A 390 -7.67 0.80 23.88
N SER A 391 -8.81 1.40 23.49
CA SER A 391 -9.93 0.67 22.89
C SER A 391 -9.54 -0.01 21.58
N ALA A 392 -8.73 0.67 20.74
CA ALA A 392 -8.22 0.11 19.51
C ALA A 392 -7.19 -1.01 19.74
N GLY A 393 -6.48 -1.01 20.86
CA GLY A 393 -5.51 -2.04 21.27
C GLY A 393 -6.08 -3.46 21.27
N ARG A 394 -7.40 -3.58 21.50
CA ARG A 394 -8.12 -4.86 21.46
C ARG A 394 -8.14 -5.54 20.07
N ARG A 395 -7.54 -4.94 19.04
CA ARG A 395 -7.33 -5.60 17.73
C ARG A 395 -6.43 -6.84 17.80
N ILE A 396 -5.70 -7.04 18.88
CA ILE A 396 -4.93 -8.27 19.13
C ILE A 396 -5.75 -9.35 19.86
N ASP A 397 -6.99 -9.08 20.29
CA ASP A 397 -7.89 -10.03 20.96
C ASP A 397 -8.68 -10.84 19.92
N PRO A 398 -8.49 -12.16 19.84
CA PRO A 398 -9.13 -12.98 18.83
C PRO A 398 -10.66 -13.07 18.94
N ARG A 399 -11.23 -12.63 20.07
CA ARG A 399 -12.67 -12.70 20.37
C ARG A 399 -13.45 -11.45 19.95
N VAL A 400 -12.76 -10.35 19.70
CA VAL A 400 -13.39 -9.05 19.41
C VAL A 400 -13.21 -8.64 17.96
N PHE A 401 -13.99 -7.66 17.55
CA PHE A 401 -14.01 -7.13 16.18
C PHE A 401 -14.35 -8.17 15.09
N CYS A 402 -14.85 -9.35 15.44
CA CYS A 402 -15.41 -10.26 14.44
C CYS A 402 -16.51 -9.54 13.64
N PRO A 403 -16.56 -9.73 12.31
CA PRO A 403 -17.61 -9.15 11.51
C PRO A 403 -18.99 -9.68 11.96
N ALA A 404 -20.00 -8.81 11.91
CA ALA A 404 -21.36 -9.21 12.33
C ALA A 404 -21.93 -10.37 11.49
N GLN A 405 -21.47 -10.48 10.24
CA GLN A 405 -21.87 -11.55 9.30
C GLN A 405 -21.32 -12.93 9.71
N LEU A 406 -20.21 -12.97 10.46
CA LEU A 406 -19.64 -14.25 10.93
C LEU A 406 -20.53 -14.78 12.08
N PRO A 407 -21.16 -15.95 11.94
CA PRO A 407 -21.97 -16.58 12.97
C PRO A 407 -21.19 -16.77 14.28
N VAL A 408 -21.85 -16.60 15.42
CA VAL A 408 -21.20 -16.67 16.74
C VAL A 408 -20.60 -18.06 17.00
N GLU A 409 -21.28 -19.10 16.55
CA GLU A 409 -20.86 -20.51 16.66
C GLU A 409 -19.60 -20.84 15.85
N LEU A 410 -19.24 -20.03 14.88
CA LEU A 410 -18.00 -20.19 14.11
C LEU A 410 -16.83 -19.38 14.69
N ARG A 411 -17.07 -18.51 15.67
CA ARG A 411 -16.03 -17.67 16.25
C ARG A 411 -15.21 -18.41 17.29
N TYR A 412 -13.96 -18.04 17.39
CA TYR A 412 -13.07 -18.56 18.42
C TYR A 412 -13.60 -18.27 19.83
N HIS A 413 -13.59 -19.31 20.65
CA HIS A 413 -13.78 -19.22 22.09
C HIS A 413 -12.87 -20.24 22.80
N PRO A 414 -12.05 -19.84 23.77
CA PRO A 414 -10.99 -20.70 24.30
C PRO A 414 -11.47 -22.00 24.95
N GLN A 415 -12.74 -22.06 25.42
CA GLN A 415 -13.32 -23.26 26.01
C GLN A 415 -14.33 -23.95 25.07
N ASP A 416 -15.21 -23.19 24.42
CA ASP A 416 -16.38 -23.74 23.72
C ASP A 416 -16.09 -24.01 22.23
N ASN A 417 -15.15 -23.26 21.61
CA ASN A 417 -14.77 -23.40 20.21
C ASN A 417 -13.30 -22.99 19.97
N PRO A 418 -12.32 -23.77 20.48
CA PRO A 418 -10.89 -23.42 20.38
C PRO A 418 -10.38 -23.40 18.92
N ASP A 419 -11.01 -24.13 18.01
CA ASP A 419 -10.69 -24.17 16.58
C ASP A 419 -11.48 -23.14 15.75
N GLY A 420 -12.24 -22.28 16.40
CA GLY A 420 -13.06 -21.25 15.75
C GLY A 420 -12.25 -20.13 15.10
N ALA A 421 -12.93 -19.34 14.27
CA ALA A 421 -12.34 -18.23 13.55
C ALA A 421 -11.87 -17.11 14.51
N ARG A 422 -10.57 -16.87 14.54
CA ARG A 422 -9.90 -15.83 15.34
C ARG A 422 -9.91 -14.51 14.57
N CYS A 423 -10.38 -13.43 15.18
CA CYS A 423 -10.63 -12.16 14.51
C CYS A 423 -9.53 -11.10 14.74
N ASP A 424 -8.41 -11.47 15.34
CA ASP A 424 -7.29 -10.55 15.60
C ASP A 424 -6.41 -10.29 14.36
N VAL A 425 -5.62 -9.21 14.43
CA VAL A 425 -4.77 -8.77 13.30
C VAL A 425 -3.66 -9.74 12.92
N TYR A 426 -3.27 -10.68 13.79
CA TYR A 426 -2.23 -11.64 13.47
C TYR A 426 -2.79 -12.91 12.85
N SER A 427 -4.01 -13.30 13.20
CA SER A 427 -4.67 -14.48 12.64
C SER A 427 -4.89 -14.37 11.14
N HIS A 428 -5.15 -13.18 10.60
CA HIS A 428 -5.31 -12.99 9.15
C HIS A 428 -3.98 -12.92 8.38
N THR A 429 -2.84 -12.93 9.07
CA THR A 429 -1.51 -13.01 8.47
C THR A 429 -0.80 -14.34 8.78
N VAL A 430 -1.52 -15.34 9.25
CA VAL A 430 -0.98 -16.65 9.61
C VAL A 430 -0.26 -17.35 8.45
N ASN A 431 -0.67 -17.10 7.21
CA ASN A 431 0.02 -17.63 6.03
C ASN A 431 1.48 -17.15 5.91
N VAL A 432 1.80 -16.00 6.50
CA VAL A 432 3.15 -15.43 6.50
C VAL A 432 3.93 -15.84 7.73
N TYR A 433 3.33 -15.64 8.91
CA TYR A 433 4.04 -15.85 10.18
C TYR A 433 4.00 -17.30 10.67
N GLY A 434 3.05 -18.10 10.18
CA GLY A 434 2.80 -19.44 10.67
C GLY A 434 2.08 -19.47 12.03
N TRP A 435 1.86 -20.69 12.51
CA TRP A 435 1.30 -20.94 13.83
C TRP A 435 2.42 -21.08 14.87
N ASP A 436 2.12 -20.78 16.13
CA ASP A 436 3.01 -21.03 17.25
C ASP A 436 3.28 -22.53 17.45
N GLU A 437 4.16 -22.89 18.38
CA GLU A 437 4.51 -24.29 18.63
C GLU A 437 3.33 -25.15 19.12
N SER A 438 2.31 -24.52 19.71
CA SER A 438 1.08 -25.23 20.11
C SER A 438 0.14 -25.51 18.94
N GLY A 439 0.30 -24.81 17.82
CA GLY A 439 -0.60 -24.87 16.67
C GLY A 439 -1.95 -24.18 16.89
N ASN A 440 -2.12 -23.46 18.00
CA ASN A 440 -3.42 -22.90 18.41
C ASN A 440 -3.52 -21.37 18.20
N ALA A 441 -2.38 -20.67 18.11
CA ALA A 441 -2.35 -19.23 17.89
C ALA A 441 -1.36 -18.87 16.79
N PRO A 442 -1.61 -17.78 16.02
CA PRO A 442 -0.62 -17.28 15.08
C PRO A 442 0.62 -16.77 15.81
N ARG A 443 1.80 -16.97 15.24
CA ARG A 443 3.03 -16.33 15.72
C ARG A 443 2.86 -14.82 15.72
N ARG A 444 3.38 -14.14 16.73
CA ARG A 444 3.17 -12.71 16.92
C ARG A 444 4.49 -11.95 17.08
N PRO A 445 4.81 -11.03 16.16
CA PRO A 445 5.92 -10.10 16.33
C PRO A 445 5.52 -8.91 17.22
N LEU A 446 5.02 -9.18 18.41
CA LEU A 446 4.57 -8.20 19.40
C LEU A 446 5.43 -8.30 20.66
N ASP A 447 6.10 -7.20 21.02
CA ASP A 447 7.06 -7.15 22.13
C ASP A 447 6.88 -5.90 22.99
N ASN A 448 7.05 -6.04 24.30
CA ASN A 448 7.27 -4.90 25.19
C ASN A 448 8.33 -5.17 26.26
N VAL A 449 9.16 -6.21 26.09
CA VAL A 449 10.30 -6.51 26.97
C VAL A 449 11.30 -5.35 26.92
N GLY A 450 11.73 -4.89 28.09
CA GLY A 450 12.72 -3.84 28.20
C GLY A 450 12.25 -2.43 27.88
N ILE A 451 11.02 -2.21 27.44
CA ILE A 451 10.49 -0.86 27.16
C ILE A 451 10.39 -0.07 28.48
N PRO A 452 11.15 1.05 28.65
CA PRO A 452 11.12 1.87 29.85
C PRO A 452 10.00 2.93 29.77
N TYR A 453 8.75 2.51 29.95
CA TYR A 453 7.59 3.42 29.89
C TYR A 453 7.76 4.61 30.84
N GLY A 454 7.52 5.82 30.33
CA GLY A 454 7.65 7.04 31.12
C GLY A 454 9.08 7.57 31.24
N LEU A 455 10.07 7.05 30.51
CA LEU A 455 11.50 7.45 30.61
C LEU A 455 11.66 8.97 30.40
N ARG A 456 10.97 9.58 29.41
CA ARG A 456 11.06 11.02 29.17
C ARG A 456 10.44 11.82 30.33
N ALA A 457 9.32 11.37 30.87
CA ALA A 457 8.67 11.99 32.03
C ALA A 457 9.58 11.96 33.26
N LEU A 458 10.23 10.83 33.53
CA LEU A 458 11.22 10.72 34.55
C LEU A 458 12.43 11.68 34.35
N THR A 459 12.94 11.73 33.11
CA THR A 459 14.11 12.55 32.77
C THR A 459 13.83 14.04 32.93
N ARG A 460 12.59 14.47 32.70
CA ARG A 460 12.13 15.85 32.88
C ARG A 460 11.76 16.19 34.33
N GLY A 461 11.60 15.19 35.15
CA GLY A 461 11.15 15.36 36.55
C GLY A 461 9.62 15.47 36.69
N ASP A 462 8.87 15.11 35.64
CA ASP A 462 7.40 15.08 35.68
C ASP A 462 6.87 13.98 36.59
N ILE A 463 7.64 12.89 36.77
CA ILE A 463 7.39 11.79 37.68
C ILE A 463 8.64 11.44 38.51
N SER A 464 8.46 10.82 39.67
CA SER A 464 9.54 10.37 40.49
C SER A 464 10.16 9.04 40.02
N VAL A 465 11.37 8.68 40.50
CA VAL A 465 11.97 7.38 40.26
C VAL A 465 11.07 6.25 40.77
N ASP A 466 10.45 6.44 41.94
CA ASP A 466 9.55 5.42 42.50
C ASP A 466 8.28 5.23 41.68
N ASP A 467 7.76 6.29 41.05
CA ASP A 467 6.62 6.21 40.12
C ASP A 467 7.03 5.48 38.85
N PHE A 468 8.20 5.80 38.31
CA PHE A 468 8.73 5.13 37.12
C PHE A 468 8.95 3.63 37.33
N LEU A 469 9.54 3.27 38.45
CA LEU A 469 9.77 1.87 38.79
C LEU A 469 8.48 1.11 39.07
N ASP A 470 7.50 1.73 39.77
CA ASP A 470 6.19 1.11 40.00
C ASP A 470 5.39 0.90 38.70
N LEU A 471 5.41 1.89 37.79
CA LEU A 471 4.79 1.75 36.50
C LEU A 471 5.36 0.55 35.72
N ASN A 472 6.68 0.49 35.63
CA ASN A 472 7.37 -0.55 34.86
C ASN A 472 7.32 -1.94 35.49
N ASP A 473 7.21 -2.03 36.80
CA ASP A 473 7.03 -3.27 37.58
C ASP A 473 5.63 -3.90 37.29
N ARG A 474 4.61 -3.07 37.13
CA ARG A 474 3.21 -3.50 37.13
C ARG A 474 2.46 -3.28 35.80
N ILE A 475 3.17 -2.84 34.77
CA ILE A 475 2.54 -2.59 33.43
C ILE A 475 2.09 -3.88 32.76
N GLY A 476 2.83 -4.99 32.94
CA GLY A 476 2.53 -6.29 32.37
C GLY A 476 2.61 -6.38 30.84
N GLY A 477 1.88 -7.33 30.29
CA GLY A 477 1.80 -7.64 28.87
C GLY A 477 0.52 -8.40 28.50
N PHE A 478 0.56 -9.12 27.38
CA PHE A 478 -0.56 -9.89 26.85
C PHE A 478 -0.12 -11.32 26.52
N ASP A 479 -0.99 -12.28 26.82
CA ASP A 479 -0.87 -13.65 26.29
C ASP A 479 -1.39 -13.76 24.85
N ALA A 480 -1.40 -14.97 24.28
CA ALA A 480 -1.85 -15.25 22.92
C ALA A 480 -3.33 -14.92 22.67
N ASP A 481 -4.16 -14.87 23.70
CA ASP A 481 -5.58 -14.49 23.64
C ASP A 481 -5.82 -13.04 24.07
N ALA A 482 -4.74 -12.24 24.15
CA ALA A 482 -4.77 -10.86 24.60
C ALA A 482 -5.33 -10.68 26.02
N ASN A 483 -5.28 -11.72 26.86
CA ASN A 483 -5.50 -11.54 28.28
C ASN A 483 -4.29 -10.79 28.87
N LEU A 484 -4.57 -9.89 29.79
CA LEU A 484 -3.55 -9.13 30.49
C LEU A 484 -2.84 -10.03 31.51
N ILE A 485 -1.51 -10.09 31.42
CA ILE A 485 -0.63 -10.88 32.28
C ILE A 485 0.39 -9.98 33.01
N PRO A 486 0.91 -10.41 34.17
CA PRO A 486 1.95 -9.67 34.87
C PRO A 486 3.28 -9.54 34.12
N GLU A 487 3.60 -10.55 33.33
CA GLU A 487 4.81 -10.64 32.52
C GLU A 487 4.74 -9.69 31.32
N ARG A 488 5.89 -9.25 30.81
CA ARG A 488 5.99 -8.52 29.55
C ARG A 488 5.69 -9.45 28.38
N THR A 489 5.01 -8.94 27.36
CA THR A 489 4.84 -9.67 26.08
C THR A 489 6.20 -9.81 25.41
N GLU A 490 6.56 -11.02 25.02
CA GLU A 490 7.77 -11.30 24.26
C GLU A 490 7.43 -11.70 22.82
N ALA A 491 8.10 -11.06 21.86
CA ALA A 491 7.90 -11.35 20.44
C ALA A 491 8.46 -12.72 20.08
N ASP A 492 7.72 -13.45 19.24
CA ASP A 492 8.24 -14.60 18.51
C ASP A 492 9.37 -14.14 17.56
N LEU A 493 10.57 -14.73 17.72
CA LEU A 493 11.74 -14.30 16.97
C LEU A 493 11.65 -14.63 15.48
N GLU A 494 11.04 -15.77 15.13
CA GLU A 494 10.84 -16.14 13.73
C GLU A 494 9.85 -15.20 13.06
N ALA A 495 8.70 -14.90 13.69
CA ALA A 495 7.76 -13.90 13.20
C ALA A 495 8.41 -12.52 13.08
N THR A 496 9.30 -12.16 14.01
CA THR A 496 10.06 -10.90 13.97
C THR A 496 10.97 -10.86 12.74
N ALA A 497 11.75 -11.91 12.49
CA ALA A 497 12.61 -12.03 11.31
C ALA A 497 11.79 -12.00 10.01
N ILE A 498 10.68 -12.75 9.96
CA ILE A 498 9.76 -12.77 8.81
C ILE A 498 9.22 -11.38 8.53
N ALA A 499 8.80 -10.64 9.55
CA ALA A 499 8.22 -9.32 9.39
C ALA A 499 9.17 -8.34 8.68
N TYR A 500 10.45 -8.37 9.02
CA TYR A 500 11.47 -7.55 8.35
C TYR A 500 11.73 -8.00 6.92
N ARG A 501 12.09 -9.29 6.72
CA ARG A 501 12.50 -9.77 5.40
C ARG A 501 11.40 -9.75 4.35
N THR A 502 10.13 -9.85 4.75
CA THR A 502 8.99 -9.89 3.83
C THR A 502 8.30 -8.53 3.63
N GLY A 503 8.76 -7.48 4.32
CA GLY A 503 8.16 -6.15 4.24
C GLY A 503 6.78 -6.04 4.91
N ARG A 504 6.42 -6.99 5.79
CA ARG A 504 5.22 -6.82 6.64
C ARG A 504 5.42 -5.67 7.63
N LEU A 505 6.65 -5.47 8.10
CA LEU A 505 7.11 -4.20 8.60
C LEU A 505 7.61 -3.39 7.40
N LEU A 506 6.97 -2.26 7.10
CA LEU A 506 7.27 -1.43 5.94
C LEU A 506 8.75 -1.02 5.92
N ASN A 507 9.47 -1.41 4.87
CA ASN A 507 10.88 -1.08 4.71
C ASN A 507 11.08 0.30 4.04
N GLY A 508 10.34 0.57 2.96
CA GLY A 508 10.44 1.78 2.16
C GLY A 508 11.54 1.75 1.09
N GLY A 509 12.36 0.67 1.04
CA GLY A 509 13.44 0.48 0.07
C GLY A 509 13.07 -0.41 -1.12
N GLY A 510 11.87 -0.97 -1.13
CA GLY A 510 11.33 -1.72 -2.26
C GLY A 510 10.81 -0.81 -3.37
N GLY A 511 9.57 -1.02 -3.77
CA GLY A 511 8.92 -0.24 -4.83
C GLY A 511 8.67 1.22 -4.48
N LEU A 512 8.45 1.55 -3.19
CA LEU A 512 8.23 2.93 -2.74
C LEU A 512 9.41 3.87 -3.05
N SER A 513 10.64 3.34 -3.09
CA SER A 513 11.83 4.10 -3.51
C SER A 513 11.76 4.62 -4.95
N ARG A 514 10.82 4.12 -5.76
CA ARG A 514 10.74 4.30 -7.21
C ARG A 514 9.49 5.05 -7.68
N ILE A 515 8.64 5.49 -6.75
CA ILE A 515 7.39 6.21 -7.05
C ILE A 515 7.27 7.50 -6.24
N PRO A 516 6.60 8.53 -6.77
CA PRO A 516 6.18 9.69 -6.01
C PRO A 516 5.16 9.36 -4.92
N ILE A 517 5.31 9.98 -3.75
CA ILE A 517 4.45 9.82 -2.57
C ILE A 517 4.00 11.19 -2.09
N VAL A 518 2.70 11.41 -2.00
CA VAL A 518 2.12 12.60 -1.38
C VAL A 518 1.35 12.18 -0.14
N ASP A 519 1.79 12.61 1.03
CA ASP A 519 1.16 12.40 2.33
C ASP A 519 0.38 13.66 2.72
N TYR A 520 -0.92 13.62 2.54
CA TYR A 520 -1.84 14.67 2.96
C TYR A 520 -2.38 14.39 4.34
N ARG A 521 -2.44 15.42 5.19
CA ARG A 521 -2.98 15.30 6.54
C ARG A 521 -3.87 16.48 6.92
N ASP A 522 -5.12 16.20 7.18
CA ASP A 522 -5.96 17.03 8.04
C ASP A 522 -5.57 16.74 9.49
N TYR A 523 -5.17 17.77 10.23
CA TYR A 523 -4.55 17.61 11.54
C TYR A 523 -5.53 17.11 12.59
N GLN A 524 -5.19 16.01 13.26
CA GLN A 524 -6.07 15.31 14.21
C GLN A 524 -5.50 15.21 15.63
N ASP A 525 -4.22 15.52 15.83
CA ASP A 525 -3.52 15.30 17.11
C ASP A 525 -4.10 16.15 18.27
N ASP A 526 -4.84 17.22 17.97
CA ASP A 526 -5.54 18.09 18.92
C ASP A 526 -7.05 17.80 19.03
N ALA A 527 -7.56 16.72 18.42
CA ALA A 527 -8.95 16.34 18.50
C ALA A 527 -9.38 16.13 19.95
N SER A 528 -10.41 16.84 20.41
CA SER A 528 -10.86 16.84 21.82
C SER A 528 -11.31 15.46 22.33
N GLY A 529 -11.77 14.56 21.43
CA GLY A 529 -12.10 13.17 21.70
C GLY A 529 -10.91 12.22 21.66
N GLY A 530 -9.73 12.72 21.29
CA GLY A 530 -8.56 11.90 20.93
C GLY A 530 -8.73 11.25 19.57
N ASP A 531 -7.60 10.97 18.91
CA ASP A 531 -7.59 10.33 17.59
C ASP A 531 -6.33 9.46 17.41
N ILE A 532 -6.45 8.38 16.62
CA ILE A 532 -5.35 7.47 16.29
C ILE A 532 -4.47 8.02 15.17
N HIS A 533 -5.00 8.93 14.32
CA HIS A 533 -4.32 9.43 13.13
C HIS A 533 -3.28 10.52 13.46
N LEU A 534 -2.35 10.18 14.33
CA LEU A 534 -1.31 11.10 14.78
C LEU A 534 -0.34 11.45 13.65
N ARG A 535 0.06 12.71 13.61
CA ARG A 535 0.97 13.25 12.58
C ARG A 535 2.34 12.58 12.58
N VAL A 536 2.79 12.05 13.72
CA VAL A 536 4.06 11.34 13.88
C VAL A 536 4.20 10.15 12.92
N HIS A 537 3.12 9.49 12.53
CA HIS A 537 3.17 8.32 11.65
C HIS A 537 3.68 8.66 10.24
N GLY A 538 3.33 9.83 9.69
CA GLY A 538 3.88 10.28 8.41
C GLY A 538 5.40 10.55 8.49
N PHE A 539 5.88 11.04 9.64
CA PHE A 539 7.32 11.19 9.87
C PHE A 539 8.03 9.85 10.04
N ALA A 540 7.37 8.86 10.66
CA ALA A 540 7.91 7.49 10.74
C ALA A 540 8.09 6.89 9.34
N THR A 541 7.10 7.02 8.44
CA THR A 541 7.22 6.60 7.04
C THR A 541 8.38 7.31 6.35
N ARG A 542 8.50 8.64 6.50
CA ARG A 542 9.59 9.43 5.89
C ARG A 542 10.96 8.98 6.40
N GLU A 543 11.07 8.68 7.69
CA GLU A 543 12.33 8.25 8.28
C GLU A 543 12.76 6.88 7.76
N ARG A 544 11.84 5.92 7.63
CA ARG A 544 12.12 4.62 7.01
C ARG A 544 12.57 4.76 5.55
N LEU A 545 11.91 5.62 4.76
CA LEU A 545 12.37 5.95 3.41
C LEU A 545 13.79 6.52 3.40
N ARG A 546 14.13 7.39 4.38
CA ARG A 546 15.46 7.98 4.52
C ARG A 546 16.50 6.91 4.87
N GLU A 547 16.20 6.02 5.81
CA GLU A 547 17.09 4.95 6.23
C GLU A 547 17.35 3.95 5.11
N ALA A 548 16.30 3.54 4.39
CA ALA A 548 16.42 2.59 3.29
C ALA A 548 17.11 3.15 2.05
N ASN A 549 16.93 4.46 1.75
CA ASN A 549 17.35 5.04 0.44
C ASN A 549 18.37 6.17 0.57
N GLY A 550 18.73 6.60 1.78
CA GLY A 550 19.59 7.75 2.04
C GLY A 550 18.95 9.13 1.76
N ARG A 551 17.78 9.17 1.12
CA ARG A 551 17.05 10.39 0.72
C ARG A 551 15.55 10.16 0.63
N THR A 552 14.76 11.26 0.60
CA THR A 552 13.29 11.22 0.59
C THR A 552 12.69 12.24 -0.39
N ASP A 553 13.35 12.49 -1.51
CA ASP A 553 12.91 13.50 -2.50
C ASP A 553 11.61 13.12 -3.20
N ASN A 554 11.23 11.87 -3.12
CA ASN A 554 9.99 11.32 -3.64
C ASN A 554 8.81 11.42 -2.65
N HIS A 555 9.00 11.98 -1.45
CA HIS A 555 7.96 12.06 -0.41
C HIS A 555 7.67 13.51 -0.03
N VAL A 556 6.44 13.95 -0.23
CA VAL A 556 5.94 15.30 0.08
C VAL A 556 4.86 15.20 1.15
N MET A 557 4.94 16.06 2.17
CA MET A 557 3.95 16.17 3.24
C MET A 557 3.17 17.48 3.16
N LEU A 558 1.85 17.40 3.16
CA LEU A 558 0.93 18.52 3.14
C LEU A 558 0.04 18.44 4.38
N THR A 559 -0.05 19.53 5.17
CA THR A 559 -0.82 19.54 6.42
C THR A 559 -1.75 20.76 6.46
N GLU A 560 -3.04 20.53 6.71
CA GLU A 560 -4.00 21.59 6.97
C GLU A 560 -4.86 21.32 8.20
N GLU A 561 -5.61 22.32 8.60
CA GLU A 561 -6.52 22.23 9.73
C GLU A 561 -7.66 21.24 9.42
N ARG A 562 -8.06 20.46 10.44
CA ARG A 562 -9.19 19.54 10.34
C ARG A 562 -10.45 20.27 9.89
N GLY A 563 -11.13 19.69 8.89
CA GLY A 563 -12.41 20.17 8.39
C GLY A 563 -12.31 21.19 7.25
N HIS A 564 -11.11 21.58 6.80
CA HIS A 564 -10.96 22.52 5.68
C HIS A 564 -11.32 21.88 4.34
N GLY A 565 -10.71 20.87 3.89
CA GLY A 565 -11.03 20.20 2.61
C GLY A 565 -11.22 18.70 2.79
N GLY A 566 -10.47 18.14 3.71
CA GLY A 566 -10.42 16.71 3.95
C GLY A 566 -9.77 15.94 2.78
N PHE A 567 -9.65 14.63 2.98
CA PHE A 567 -9.08 13.73 1.99
C PHE A 567 -10.13 13.35 0.93
N ASN A 568 -10.15 14.06 -0.18
CA ASN A 568 -11.09 13.84 -1.29
C ASN A 568 -10.41 14.12 -2.65
N THR A 569 -11.16 13.96 -3.73
CA THR A 569 -10.68 14.06 -5.12
C THR A 569 -11.10 15.36 -5.82
N ASP A 570 -11.83 16.25 -5.15
CA ASP A 570 -12.24 17.56 -5.69
C ASP A 570 -11.01 18.45 -5.92
N PRO A 571 -10.69 18.86 -7.17
CA PRO A 571 -9.53 19.66 -7.49
C PRO A 571 -9.49 21.05 -6.82
N ALA A 572 -10.60 21.51 -6.27
CA ALA A 572 -10.65 22.74 -5.49
C ALA A 572 -10.04 22.60 -4.08
N THR A 573 -9.93 21.38 -3.57
CA THR A 573 -9.31 21.08 -2.27
C THR A 573 -7.80 20.85 -2.38
N VAL A 574 -7.09 20.92 -1.25
CA VAL A 574 -5.65 20.63 -1.21
C VAL A 574 -5.36 19.20 -1.64
N ALA A 575 -6.12 18.22 -1.15
CA ALA A 575 -5.95 16.80 -1.50
C ALA A 575 -6.25 16.53 -2.99
N GLY A 576 -7.35 17.06 -3.52
CA GLY A 576 -7.72 16.88 -4.93
C GLY A 576 -6.76 17.59 -5.89
N ARG A 577 -6.24 18.77 -5.51
CA ARG A 577 -5.16 19.42 -6.24
C ARG A 577 -3.86 18.61 -6.17
N ALA A 578 -3.51 18.08 -5.00
CA ALA A 578 -2.34 17.24 -4.84
C ALA A 578 -2.40 15.98 -5.74
N LEU A 579 -3.59 15.41 -5.97
CA LEU A 579 -3.78 14.33 -6.92
C LEU A 579 -3.49 14.76 -8.36
N SER A 580 -3.92 15.96 -8.76
CA SER A 580 -3.63 16.50 -10.10
C SER A 580 -2.13 16.78 -10.31
N GLU A 581 -1.48 17.29 -9.28
CA GLU A 581 -0.04 17.54 -9.31
C GLU A 581 0.78 16.22 -9.25
N LEU A 582 0.28 15.20 -8.54
CA LEU A 582 0.87 13.84 -8.53
C LEU A 582 0.79 13.22 -9.93
N ASP A 583 -0.33 13.37 -10.63
CA ASP A 583 -0.48 12.96 -12.02
C ASP A 583 0.59 13.63 -12.91
N ALA A 584 0.74 14.95 -12.83
CA ALA A 584 1.76 15.67 -13.56
C ALA A 584 3.18 15.19 -13.21
N TRP A 585 3.43 14.88 -11.94
CA TRP A 585 4.72 14.36 -11.48
C TRP A 585 5.05 12.99 -12.09
N VAL A 586 4.09 12.05 -12.03
CA VAL A 586 4.25 10.71 -12.62
C VAL A 586 4.42 10.81 -14.14
N THR A 587 3.62 11.66 -14.81
CA THR A 587 3.70 11.89 -16.25
C THR A 587 5.08 12.40 -16.67
N ALA A 588 5.57 13.45 -16.01
CA ALA A 588 6.88 14.03 -16.32
C ALA A 588 8.02 13.05 -16.03
N THR A 589 7.93 12.32 -14.91
CA THR A 589 8.92 11.29 -14.55
C THR A 589 8.95 10.13 -15.54
N ALA A 590 7.80 9.74 -16.11
CA ALA A 590 7.71 8.68 -17.11
C ALA A 590 8.26 9.11 -18.48
N ALA A 591 8.08 10.38 -18.84
CA ALA A 591 8.61 10.97 -20.07
C ALA A 591 10.14 11.19 -20.02
N ASP A 592 10.71 11.31 -18.83
CA ASP A 592 12.15 11.51 -18.62
C ASP A 592 12.91 10.18 -18.83
N SER A 593 13.58 10.09 -19.95
CA SER A 593 14.28 8.87 -20.41
C SER A 593 15.80 8.92 -20.27
N ASP A 594 16.36 9.87 -19.49
CA ASP A 594 17.81 9.94 -19.30
C ASP A 594 18.35 8.64 -18.69
N PRO A 595 19.19 7.87 -19.42
CA PRO A 595 19.69 6.61 -18.94
C PRO A 595 20.80 6.74 -17.88
N ALA A 596 21.38 7.93 -17.72
CA ALA A 596 22.45 8.19 -16.76
C ALA A 596 21.93 8.37 -15.33
N ASP A 597 20.63 8.69 -15.17
CA ASP A 597 20.02 9.00 -13.88
C ASP A 597 19.27 7.81 -13.29
N SER A 598 19.37 7.66 -11.98
CA SER A 598 18.52 6.72 -11.24
C SER A 598 17.05 7.12 -11.34
N ARG A 599 16.16 6.17 -11.10
CA ARG A 599 14.70 6.47 -11.06
C ARG A 599 14.39 7.56 -10.03
N LEU A 600 15.07 7.55 -8.88
CA LEU A 600 14.85 8.53 -7.81
C LEU A 600 15.33 9.92 -8.20
N ASP A 601 16.43 10.05 -8.98
CA ASP A 601 16.90 11.34 -9.52
C ASP A 601 15.88 11.94 -10.49
N ARG A 602 15.31 11.11 -11.38
CA ARG A 602 14.24 11.54 -12.28
C ARG A 602 12.99 11.99 -11.52
N ILE A 603 12.59 11.26 -10.48
CA ILE A 603 11.48 11.66 -9.61
C ILE A 603 11.77 13.01 -8.95
N ALA A 604 12.95 13.18 -8.38
CA ALA A 604 13.33 14.44 -7.70
C ALA A 604 13.31 15.65 -8.65
N ARG A 605 13.88 15.49 -9.86
CA ARG A 605 13.97 16.54 -10.87
C ARG A 605 12.61 16.95 -11.45
N ASN A 606 11.72 16.00 -11.64
CA ASN A 606 10.43 16.19 -12.29
C ASN A 606 9.30 16.55 -11.30
N ARG A 607 9.64 16.75 -10.01
CA ARG A 607 8.64 17.12 -9.01
C ARG A 607 8.05 18.50 -9.32
N PRO A 608 6.72 18.62 -9.47
CA PRO A 608 6.06 19.92 -9.62
C PRO A 608 6.38 20.83 -8.44
N GLN A 609 6.61 22.12 -8.73
CA GLN A 609 6.94 23.10 -7.70
C GLN A 609 5.86 23.17 -6.61
N TRP A 610 4.59 23.01 -7.00
CA TRP A 610 3.50 23.01 -6.04
C TRP A 610 3.57 21.82 -5.07
N LEU A 611 4.09 20.67 -5.47
CA LEU A 611 4.31 19.53 -4.59
C LEU A 611 5.60 19.69 -3.78
N SER A 612 5.59 20.65 -2.85
CA SER A 612 6.63 20.82 -1.83
C SER A 612 5.99 20.76 -0.45
N ASP A 613 6.75 20.28 0.52
CA ASP A 613 6.33 20.26 1.91
C ASP A 613 5.70 21.58 2.31
N SER A 614 4.53 21.53 2.91
CA SER A 614 3.77 22.74 3.25
C SER A 614 2.75 22.49 4.33
N CYS A 615 2.36 23.55 5.02
CA CYS A 615 1.14 23.59 5.80
C CYS A 615 0.33 24.83 5.48
N TRP A 616 -0.90 24.88 5.97
CA TRP A 616 -1.76 26.06 5.82
C TRP A 616 -2.03 26.68 7.18
N THR A 617 -2.22 28.00 7.25
CA THR A 617 -2.69 28.66 8.48
C THR A 617 -4.07 28.18 8.84
N LYS A 618 -4.41 28.20 10.14
CA LYS A 618 -5.76 27.89 10.63
C LYS A 618 -6.76 29.03 10.34
N GLY A 619 -8.05 28.70 10.34
CA GLY A 619 -9.18 29.63 10.16
C GLY A 619 -9.73 29.68 8.72
N ASP A 620 -10.73 30.54 8.48
CA ASP A 620 -11.58 30.55 7.27
C ASP A 620 -10.86 30.94 5.96
N ALA A 621 -9.68 31.57 6.03
CA ALA A 621 -8.89 31.99 4.88
C ALA A 621 -7.45 31.47 4.98
N PRO A 622 -7.24 30.14 4.85
CA PRO A 622 -5.94 29.52 5.06
C PRO A 622 -4.91 29.99 4.04
N GLN A 623 -3.74 30.39 4.54
CA GLN A 623 -2.60 30.79 3.72
C GLN A 623 -1.54 29.69 3.76
N ARG A 624 -1.01 29.33 2.59
CA ARG A 624 0.02 28.31 2.48
C ARG A 624 1.36 28.78 3.02
N ILE A 625 1.98 27.97 3.86
CA ILE A 625 3.33 28.14 4.39
C ILE A 625 4.22 27.10 3.71
N TRP A 626 5.16 27.56 2.89
CA TRP A 626 6.14 26.74 2.21
C TRP A 626 7.30 26.43 3.15
N GLU A 627 7.28 25.26 3.74
CA GLU A 627 8.27 24.89 4.74
C GLU A 627 8.45 23.38 4.77
N LYS A 628 9.71 22.92 4.81
CA LYS A 628 10.01 21.50 5.02
C LYS A 628 9.41 21.02 6.34
N GLN A 629 8.55 20.03 6.26
CA GLN A 629 7.90 19.45 7.44
C GLN A 629 8.94 18.78 8.34
N ARG A 630 8.88 19.08 9.63
CA ARG A 630 9.80 18.55 10.67
C ARG A 630 9.02 18.04 11.87
N PRO A 631 9.54 17.01 12.59
CA PRO A 631 8.89 16.49 13.81
C PRO A 631 9.12 17.38 15.06
N ASP A 632 10.07 18.30 15.01
CA ASP A 632 10.38 19.24 16.11
C ASP A 632 9.78 20.62 15.86
N THR A 633 9.56 21.40 16.91
CA THR A 633 8.97 22.72 16.84
C THR A 633 10.02 23.83 16.66
N SER A 634 11.30 23.52 16.76
CA SER A 634 12.36 24.52 16.76
C SER A 634 12.47 25.21 15.38
N GLY A 635 12.02 26.46 15.30
CA GLY A 635 12.10 27.29 14.11
C GLY A 635 11.21 26.82 12.95
N SER A 636 10.17 26.00 13.22
CA SER A 636 9.20 25.53 12.24
C SER A 636 7.81 26.09 12.53
N ARG A 637 7.32 26.99 11.69
CA ARG A 637 5.98 27.55 11.82
C ARG A 637 4.91 26.49 11.61
N CYS A 638 5.13 25.52 10.73
CA CYS A 638 4.22 24.40 10.53
C CYS A 638 4.15 23.49 11.77
N ALA A 639 5.28 23.26 12.45
CA ALA A 639 5.29 22.46 13.67
C ALA A 639 4.70 23.22 14.89
N GLU A 640 4.77 24.58 14.89
CA GLU A 640 4.07 25.41 15.89
C GLU A 640 2.56 25.34 15.71
N LEU A 641 2.06 25.45 14.46
CA LEU A 641 0.62 25.36 14.15
C LEU A 641 0.05 23.96 14.35
N TYR A 642 0.83 22.96 14.03
CA TYR A 642 0.48 21.55 13.99
C TYR A 642 1.55 20.71 14.72
N PRO A 643 1.62 20.78 16.07
CA PRO A 643 2.59 20.03 16.84
C PRO A 643 2.56 18.53 16.55
N VAL A 644 3.72 17.90 16.57
CA VAL A 644 3.87 16.46 16.43
C VAL A 644 3.96 15.83 17.82
N TRP A 645 2.96 15.07 18.16
CA TRP A 645 2.94 14.38 19.44
C TRP A 645 3.47 12.96 19.29
N PRO A 646 4.41 12.53 20.15
CA PRO A 646 5.00 11.21 20.07
C PRO A 646 4.07 10.12 20.60
N THR A 647 4.47 8.87 20.40
CA THR A 647 3.83 7.66 20.93
C THR A 647 4.55 7.19 22.22
N PRO A 648 3.97 6.23 22.99
CA PRO A 648 4.60 5.71 24.20
C PRO A 648 6.04 5.20 24.00
N ARG A 649 6.33 4.52 22.88
CA ARG A 649 7.70 4.03 22.59
C ARG A 649 8.67 5.17 22.28
N LEU A 650 8.23 6.19 21.56
CA LEU A 650 9.07 7.36 21.29
C LEU A 650 9.44 8.13 22.54
N VAL A 651 8.51 8.26 23.51
CA VAL A 651 8.83 8.88 24.81
C VAL A 651 9.63 7.93 25.74
N ALA A 652 9.64 6.64 25.46
CA ALA A 652 10.52 5.66 26.07
C ALA A 652 11.91 5.61 25.41
N GLY A 653 12.20 6.51 24.45
CA GLY A 653 13.49 6.65 23.80
C GLY A 653 13.59 5.99 22.41
N GLY A 654 12.54 5.34 21.92
CA GLY A 654 12.51 4.68 20.62
C GLY A 654 12.77 5.61 19.45
N PRO A 655 13.24 5.07 18.30
CA PRO A 655 13.53 5.85 17.09
C PRO A 655 12.27 6.38 16.41
N LEU A 656 12.42 7.48 15.68
CA LEU A 656 11.30 8.08 14.92
C LEU A 656 10.74 7.14 13.84
N ALA A 657 11.58 6.30 13.25
CA ALA A 657 11.18 5.27 12.29
C ALA A 657 10.14 4.30 12.87
N ASN A 658 10.13 4.12 14.20
CA ASN A 658 9.24 3.21 14.91
C ASN A 658 9.20 1.81 14.26
N ASP A 659 10.38 1.31 13.91
CA ASP A 659 10.62 0.08 13.14
C ASP A 659 11.30 -1.03 13.94
N ILE A 660 11.61 -0.80 15.22
CA ILE A 660 12.19 -1.80 16.12
C ILE A 660 11.07 -2.59 16.80
N VAL A 661 10.88 -3.84 16.40
CA VAL A 661 9.90 -4.78 16.98
C VAL A 661 10.32 -5.14 18.39
N LYS A 662 11.50 -5.75 18.52
CA LYS A 662 12.14 -6.17 19.76
C LYS A 662 13.49 -5.49 19.86
N CYS A 663 13.70 -4.70 20.92
CA CYS A 663 14.98 -4.02 21.13
C CYS A 663 16.04 -5.00 21.64
N GLN A 664 17.32 -4.70 21.38
CA GLN A 664 18.40 -5.23 22.19
C GLN A 664 18.40 -4.52 23.54
N VAL A 665 18.76 -5.22 24.59
CA VAL A 665 18.71 -4.67 25.95
C VAL A 665 20.09 -4.39 26.49
N VAL A 666 20.17 -3.44 27.44
CA VAL A 666 21.34 -3.06 28.20
C VAL A 666 20.92 -2.95 29.66
N ASP A 667 21.87 -3.20 30.58
CA ASP A 667 21.61 -2.99 32.03
C ASP A 667 21.18 -1.54 32.27
N LEU A 668 20.11 -1.34 33.04
CA LEU A 668 19.65 0.00 33.38
C LEU A 668 20.73 0.81 34.12
N GLY A 669 21.57 0.14 34.93
CA GLY A 669 22.70 0.75 35.63
C GLY A 669 23.71 1.43 34.71
N ASP A 670 23.88 0.91 33.49
CA ASP A 670 24.79 1.45 32.48
C ASP A 670 24.19 2.64 31.70
N THR A 671 22.94 2.97 31.96
CA THR A 671 22.28 4.11 31.32
C THR A 671 22.48 5.42 32.07
N LYS A 672 22.27 6.57 31.41
CA LYS A 672 22.30 7.89 32.06
C LYS A 672 21.30 8.01 33.22
N VAL A 673 20.19 7.29 33.15
CA VAL A 673 19.19 7.25 34.23
C VAL A 673 19.68 6.38 35.38
N GLY A 674 20.18 5.19 35.10
CA GLY A 674 20.73 4.29 36.09
C GLY A 674 21.85 4.88 36.90
N ALA A 675 22.72 5.69 36.27
CA ALA A 675 23.81 6.40 36.95
C ALA A 675 23.31 7.38 38.04
N ARG A 676 22.06 7.81 38.02
CA ARG A 676 21.46 8.74 39.01
C ARG A 676 20.66 8.02 40.08
N LEU A 677 20.50 6.71 40.01
CA LEU A 677 19.77 5.92 41.00
C LEU A 677 20.60 5.70 42.27
N THR A 678 19.95 5.77 43.43
CA THR A 678 20.51 5.30 44.68
C THR A 678 20.70 3.78 44.65
N ALA A 679 21.54 3.20 45.55
CA ALA A 679 21.73 1.76 45.61
C ALA A 679 20.39 0.99 45.72
N ARG A 680 19.51 1.41 46.65
CA ARG A 680 18.19 0.80 46.83
C ARG A 680 17.31 0.87 45.59
N GLN A 681 17.39 1.98 44.83
CA GLN A 681 16.64 2.13 43.58
C GLN A 681 17.23 1.25 42.47
N ARG A 682 18.54 1.06 42.44
CA ARG A 682 19.20 0.11 41.52
C ARG A 682 18.76 -1.33 41.77
N ASP A 683 18.83 -1.78 43.01
CA ASP A 683 18.37 -3.12 43.39
C ASP A 683 16.89 -3.37 43.01
N ARG A 684 16.07 -2.32 43.11
CA ARG A 684 14.66 -2.40 42.64
C ARG A 684 14.58 -2.42 41.12
N ALA A 685 15.34 -1.59 40.41
CA ALA A 685 15.37 -1.50 38.97
C ALA A 685 15.82 -2.81 38.31
N GLU A 686 16.80 -3.52 38.88
CA GLU A 686 17.24 -4.85 38.44
C GLU A 686 16.10 -5.89 38.51
N ARG A 687 15.25 -5.80 39.54
CA ARG A 687 14.06 -6.68 39.62
C ARG A 687 12.96 -6.30 38.65
N VAL A 688 12.78 -5.01 38.35
CA VAL A 688 11.79 -4.47 37.43
C VAL A 688 12.19 -4.76 35.97
N PHE A 689 13.45 -4.71 35.67
CA PHE A 689 14.02 -4.96 34.36
C PHE A 689 15.05 -6.11 34.41
N PRO A 690 14.62 -7.35 34.67
CA PRO A 690 15.54 -8.48 34.87
C PRO A 690 16.39 -8.81 33.64
N HIS A 691 15.96 -8.39 32.46
CA HIS A 691 16.67 -8.53 31.17
C HIS A 691 17.34 -7.23 30.73
N GLY A 692 17.19 -6.14 31.48
CA GLY A 692 17.63 -4.80 31.10
C GLY A 692 16.56 -3.96 30.41
N VAL A 693 16.97 -2.79 29.93
CA VAL A 693 16.15 -1.83 29.21
C VAL A 693 16.59 -1.70 27.75
N CYS A 694 15.71 -1.28 26.87
CA CYS A 694 16.00 -1.10 25.46
C CYS A 694 17.20 -0.18 25.21
N ASP A 695 18.18 -0.68 24.48
CA ASP A 695 19.25 0.09 23.86
C ASP A 695 18.84 0.45 22.42
N TRP A 696 18.19 1.59 22.27
CA TRP A 696 17.68 2.07 20.99
C TRP A 696 18.78 2.56 20.03
N SER A 697 20.04 2.57 20.45
CA SER A 697 21.18 2.90 19.59
C SER A 697 21.64 1.72 18.72
N ARG A 698 21.11 0.53 19.00
CA ARG A 698 21.41 -0.71 18.30
C ARG A 698 20.26 -1.13 17.40
N PRO A 699 20.53 -1.87 16.32
CA PRO A 699 19.48 -2.52 15.54
C PRO A 699 18.58 -3.39 16.42
N GLY A 700 17.33 -3.56 16.04
CA GLY A 700 16.43 -4.50 16.69
C GLY A 700 16.93 -5.94 16.62
N VAL A 701 16.42 -6.79 17.50
CA VAL A 701 16.65 -8.24 17.43
C VAL A 701 16.00 -8.74 16.14
N GLU A 702 16.69 -9.59 15.38
CA GLU A 702 16.25 -10.09 14.06
C GLU A 702 15.99 -9.01 13.01
N GLN A 703 16.35 -7.75 13.24
CA GLN A 703 16.21 -6.70 12.23
C GLN A 703 17.16 -6.96 11.07
N GLN A 704 16.59 -7.08 9.88
CA GLN A 704 17.31 -7.46 8.68
C GLN A 704 16.73 -6.76 7.44
N PRO A 705 17.50 -6.70 6.34
CA PRO A 705 17.01 -6.12 5.07
C PRO A 705 15.82 -6.87 4.49
N LEU A 706 15.08 -6.17 3.61
CA LEU A 706 14.05 -6.78 2.78
C LEU A 706 14.66 -7.87 1.88
N GLU A 707 14.11 -9.07 1.90
CA GLU A 707 14.56 -10.21 1.08
C GLU A 707 14.31 -9.99 -0.40
N GLY A 708 13.19 -9.36 -0.72
CA GLY A 708 12.77 -9.07 -2.09
C GLY A 708 11.35 -8.52 -2.17
N THR A 709 10.89 -8.36 -3.41
CA THR A 709 9.51 -7.94 -3.73
C THR A 709 8.78 -9.07 -4.46
N TRP A 710 7.45 -9.02 -4.47
CA TRP A 710 6.61 -10.07 -5.07
C TRP A 710 6.82 -11.45 -4.44
N LEU A 711 7.02 -11.49 -3.12
CA LEU A 711 7.12 -12.75 -2.39
C LEU A 711 5.78 -13.49 -2.41
N LYS A 712 5.85 -14.83 -2.43
CA LYS A 712 4.69 -15.76 -2.41
C LYS A 712 4.71 -16.53 -1.08
N PHE A 713 3.52 -16.84 -0.53
CA PHE A 713 3.34 -17.45 0.78
C PHE A 713 2.49 -18.71 0.73
#